data_ac90a4260d5deb31ffeeb9606c5a911b
#
_entry.id   ac90a4260d5deb31ffeeb9606c5a911b
#
_cell.length_a   1.000
_cell.length_b   1.000
_cell.length_c   1.000
_cell.angle_alpha   90.00
_cell.angle_beta   90.00
_cell.angle_gamma   90.00
#
_symmetry.space_group_name_H-M   'P 1'
#
loop_
_entity.id
_entity.type
_entity.pdbx_description
1 polymer ?
#
loop_
_entity_poly.entity_id
_entity_poly.type
_entity_poly.pdbx_seq_one_letter_code
_entity_poly.pdbx_strand_id
1 'polypeptide(L)'
;LCQTAKMRSKVLFCLLPILIASCTKEVKTKDSLLEHLPPNPALVLKINNLGNFKSELKNNSLLKSIEGFAHIEDISSKTQGLNYLKTNKTIVLAFYEVGKDNYDFIMATKKVSGLFNVDSVANKTVETLTYEGTSVTKYNLNGLEMFSLERESDVLMSSSMMLMENLIRANESTPVDPTLKKLYEASSNDKSATLFIDPSGNTSLLALKEQNESRKNLFSSWISLDFTANSDEVNLNGVAMAPDSTKNFINLFKGTSPLANRTPSYAPLNSQAIISYTFDDYQIFAKNQNEYLDRVKQTDSLFNTIEEVGLIFLNNEKVVLLKSFGTEGLYDYLNSKKTSSEDYQGSEILVLDAPDLIEQNFTPLIKSFTPNFCTILENSFIFSENKEALQTIISNHKSSSSFDNDQGYKTARASLASESSILMVSNASGIDFFSEQELSPEVVKDINEDDLDGQVFASQMVMDNGFGHFNILASKIIKNQEKNTVSPLFTLELNTDLATEPQFVKNHRTRQQEIVVQDENNVLYLISTDGKVLWTKQLDGRIQGAIQQVDIYKNGKLQLAFTTNDQFLILDRNGDEVAPFNIDFEGGNLNPLAVFDYDGSRNYRFVVTQGSKAFMYNNQGKIVRGFTFTDAPSNILGTPQHFRVGNKDYLVFKQDNSTLRVLHRVGSDRIKIPEKIDFSNNDVFLYKNKFSVTNKTGVLHQIDTNGKLTATNFNLNPDHGFYATSNTLVLMDDNELTIKGKKVELELGVYSKPKIFYIYDKIYVTVTDLQNHQIYLYDSQAEPISNFPVFGSSLIDLSDMDNDKKLELVAKDQDNSLIVYKIN
;
A
#
# COMPACT_ATOMS: atom_id res chain seq x y z
N LEU A 1 -23.66 45.56 -49.99
CA LEU A 1 -22.68 44.86 -49.15
C LEU A 1 -22.72 45.31 -47.68
N CYS A 2 -23.48 46.30 -47.28
CA CYS A 2 -23.52 46.82 -45.90
C CYS A 2 -24.80 46.46 -45.13
N GLN A 3 -25.75 45.73 -45.70
CA GLN A 3 -26.98 45.30 -45.05
C GLN A 3 -27.01 43.85 -44.58
N THR A 4 -26.07 43.00 -45.03
CA THR A 4 -25.97 41.55 -44.59
C THR A 4 -25.15 41.38 -43.35
N ALA A 5 -24.36 42.34 -42.91
CA ALA A 5 -23.54 42.23 -41.69
C ALA A 5 -24.34 42.55 -40.39
N LYS A 6 -25.47 43.29 -40.48
CA LYS A 6 -26.32 43.63 -39.34
C LYS A 6 -27.31 42.55 -38.90
N MET A 7 -27.59 41.58 -39.77
CA MET A 7 -28.54 40.49 -39.43
C MET A 7 -27.86 39.27 -38.77
N ARG A 8 -26.54 39.07 -38.98
CA ARG A 8 -25.78 38.01 -38.29
C ARG A 8 -25.42 38.30 -36.83
N SER A 9 -25.35 39.58 -36.47
CA SER A 9 -25.07 40.03 -35.09
C SER A 9 -26.28 39.93 -34.16
N LYS A 10 -27.51 39.98 -34.69
CA LYS A 10 -28.72 39.86 -33.85
C LYS A 10 -29.14 38.42 -33.56
N VAL A 11 -28.76 37.49 -34.39
CA VAL A 11 -28.99 36.03 -34.13
C VAL A 11 -28.00 35.49 -33.11
N LEU A 12 -26.79 36.02 -33.04
CA LEU A 12 -25.79 35.62 -32.05
C LEU A 12 -26.10 36.14 -30.64
N PHE A 13 -26.84 37.26 -30.53
CA PHE A 13 -27.22 37.86 -29.24
C PHE A 13 -28.50 37.24 -28.64
N CYS A 14 -29.31 36.53 -29.44
CA CYS A 14 -30.46 35.77 -28.93
C CYS A 14 -30.15 34.34 -28.50
N LEU A 15 -28.96 33.76 -28.84
CA LEU A 15 -28.54 32.46 -28.40
C LEU A 15 -27.71 32.49 -27.09
N LEU A 16 -27.19 33.64 -26.69
CA LEU A 16 -26.41 33.81 -25.47
C LEU A 16 -27.23 33.68 -24.17
N PRO A 17 -28.52 34.17 -24.08
CA PRO A 17 -29.29 33.95 -22.85
C PRO A 17 -29.85 32.53 -22.69
N ILE A 18 -29.88 31.72 -23.76
CA ILE A 18 -30.34 30.32 -23.66
C ILE A 18 -29.25 29.39 -23.11
N LEU A 19 -27.96 29.74 -23.25
CA LEU A 19 -26.84 29.02 -22.65
C LEU A 19 -26.60 29.38 -21.17
N ILE A 20 -27.15 30.51 -20.69
CA ILE A 20 -27.05 30.92 -19.27
C ILE A 20 -28.22 30.40 -18.44
N ALA A 21 -29.32 29.98 -19.06
CA ALA A 21 -30.48 29.41 -18.36
C ALA A 21 -30.38 27.86 -18.18
N SER A 22 -29.29 27.22 -18.64
CA SER A 22 -29.02 25.78 -18.48
C SER A 22 -28.08 25.46 -17.31
N CYS A 23 -27.77 26.41 -16.43
CA CYS A 23 -27.31 26.09 -15.11
C CYS A 23 -28.50 25.72 -14.22
N THR A 24 -29.07 24.56 -14.42
CA THR A 24 -29.75 23.89 -13.32
C THR A 24 -28.70 23.76 -12.20
N LYS A 25 -28.92 24.45 -11.08
CA LYS A 25 -28.30 24.06 -9.83
C LYS A 25 -28.56 22.54 -9.72
N GLU A 26 -27.53 21.73 -9.93
CA GLU A 26 -27.57 20.38 -9.39
C GLU A 26 -27.91 20.56 -7.92
N VAL A 27 -29.11 20.18 -7.58
CA VAL A 27 -29.45 19.89 -6.19
C VAL A 27 -28.53 18.75 -5.83
N LYS A 28 -27.38 19.07 -5.21
CA LYS A 28 -26.50 18.08 -4.62
C LYS A 28 -27.37 17.34 -3.61
N THR A 29 -27.88 16.19 -3.99
CA THR A 29 -28.45 15.25 -3.04
C THR A 29 -27.31 14.93 -2.07
N LYS A 30 -27.52 15.19 -0.80
CA LYS A 30 -26.66 14.79 0.30
C LYS A 30 -26.71 13.25 0.37
N ASP A 31 -25.89 12.59 -0.43
CA ASP A 31 -25.88 11.12 -0.53
C ASP A 31 -24.96 10.46 0.50
N SER A 32 -24.12 11.22 1.18
CA SER A 32 -23.15 10.70 2.15
C SER A 32 -23.63 10.97 3.58
N LEU A 33 -23.69 9.91 4.42
CA LEU A 33 -23.96 10.03 5.86
C LEU A 33 -22.99 10.98 6.57
N LEU A 34 -21.79 11.08 6.06
CA LEU A 34 -20.75 11.99 6.57
C LEU A 34 -21.17 13.47 6.47
N GLU A 35 -21.97 13.86 5.45
CA GLU A 35 -22.42 15.22 5.23
C GLU A 35 -23.48 15.69 6.24
N HIS A 36 -24.04 14.78 7.02
CA HIS A 36 -24.97 15.11 8.11
C HIS A 36 -24.28 15.44 9.43
N LEU A 37 -22.97 15.23 9.52
CA LEU A 37 -22.22 15.43 10.76
C LEU A 37 -21.78 16.89 10.91
N PRO A 38 -21.72 17.42 12.15
CA PRO A 38 -21.06 18.71 12.40
C PRO A 38 -19.58 18.69 11.97
N PRO A 39 -18.99 19.87 11.69
CA PRO A 39 -17.57 19.96 11.31
C PRO A 39 -16.66 19.59 12.49
N ASN A 40 -15.40 19.28 12.15
CA ASN A 40 -14.28 19.04 13.07
C ASN A 40 -14.51 17.90 14.09
N PRO A 41 -14.90 16.69 13.65
CA PRO A 41 -14.86 15.53 14.54
C PRO A 41 -13.42 15.16 14.87
N ALA A 42 -13.15 14.74 16.10
CA ALA A 42 -11.84 14.24 16.49
C ALA A 42 -11.57 12.83 15.93
N LEU A 43 -12.63 12.02 15.86
CA LEU A 43 -12.62 10.66 15.35
C LEU A 43 -13.94 10.38 14.63
N VAL A 44 -13.85 9.73 13.46
CA VAL A 44 -15.01 9.18 12.77
C VAL A 44 -14.83 7.68 12.58
N LEU A 45 -15.84 6.91 12.92
CA LEU A 45 -15.90 5.47 12.72
C LEU A 45 -17.01 5.14 11.71
N LYS A 46 -16.62 4.62 10.54
CA LYS A 46 -17.54 4.07 9.55
C LYS A 46 -17.70 2.58 9.81
N ILE A 47 -18.88 2.13 10.21
CA ILE A 47 -19.19 0.73 10.48
C ILE A 47 -20.04 0.20 9.32
N ASN A 48 -19.46 -0.65 8.49
CA ASN A 48 -20.15 -1.24 7.34
C ASN A 48 -21.02 -2.43 7.72
N ASN A 49 -20.63 -3.16 8.77
CA ASN A 49 -21.35 -4.31 9.30
C ASN A 49 -21.29 -4.33 10.84
N LEU A 50 -22.35 -3.85 11.48
CA LEU A 50 -22.41 -3.75 12.94
C LEU A 50 -22.29 -5.10 13.64
N GLY A 51 -22.85 -6.16 13.08
CA GLY A 51 -22.81 -7.51 13.66
C GLY A 51 -21.40 -8.07 13.67
N ASN A 52 -20.70 -7.99 12.53
CA ASN A 52 -19.31 -8.45 12.40
C ASN A 52 -18.38 -7.62 13.31
N PHE A 53 -18.52 -6.30 13.30
CA PHE A 53 -17.70 -5.41 14.13
C PHE A 53 -17.84 -5.74 15.62
N LYS A 54 -19.08 -5.88 16.12
CA LYS A 54 -19.33 -6.30 17.52
C LYS A 54 -18.74 -7.69 17.83
N SER A 55 -18.83 -8.62 16.89
CA SER A 55 -18.26 -9.96 17.05
C SER A 55 -16.73 -9.94 17.10
N GLU A 56 -16.10 -9.17 16.23
CA GLU A 56 -14.64 -8.99 16.21
C GLU A 56 -14.14 -8.40 17.52
N LEU A 57 -14.77 -7.33 18.03
CA LEU A 57 -14.43 -6.74 19.33
C LEU A 57 -14.58 -7.74 20.48
N LYS A 58 -15.73 -8.44 20.52
CA LYS A 58 -16.03 -9.35 21.64
C LYS A 58 -15.17 -10.60 21.69
N ASN A 59 -14.71 -11.10 20.55
CA ASN A 59 -14.01 -12.38 20.46
C ASN A 59 -12.48 -12.22 20.52
N ASN A 60 -11.94 -11.01 20.46
CA ASN A 60 -10.50 -10.75 20.54
C ASN A 60 -9.99 -10.80 21.99
N SER A 61 -8.92 -11.57 22.24
CA SER A 61 -8.37 -11.74 23.60
C SER A 61 -7.65 -10.50 24.12
N LEU A 62 -7.00 -9.74 23.22
CA LEU A 62 -6.27 -8.53 23.57
C LEU A 62 -7.24 -7.39 23.94
N LEU A 63 -8.29 -7.19 23.15
CA LEU A 63 -9.30 -6.18 23.47
C LEU A 63 -10.02 -6.47 24.79
N LYS A 64 -10.19 -7.75 25.14
CA LYS A 64 -10.71 -8.16 26.45
C LYS A 64 -9.76 -7.81 27.60
N SER A 65 -8.46 -7.94 27.43
CA SER A 65 -7.49 -7.63 28.52
C SER A 65 -7.46 -6.14 28.86
N ILE A 66 -7.81 -5.27 27.91
CA ILE A 66 -7.87 -3.81 28.13
C ILE A 66 -9.28 -3.28 28.40
N GLU A 67 -10.31 -4.15 28.46
CA GLU A 67 -11.72 -3.75 28.66
C GLU A 67 -11.93 -3.02 30.00
N GLY A 68 -11.16 -3.38 31.04
CA GLY A 68 -11.17 -2.76 32.37
C GLY A 68 -10.37 -1.46 32.50
N PHE A 69 -9.71 -0.98 31.45
CA PHE A 69 -8.98 0.29 31.51
C PHE A 69 -9.97 1.44 31.63
N ALA A 70 -9.72 2.37 32.55
CA ALA A 70 -10.64 3.45 32.88
C ALA A 70 -11.09 4.26 31.66
N HIS A 71 -10.15 4.52 30.73
CA HIS A 71 -10.45 5.23 29.49
C HIS A 71 -11.38 4.42 28.55
N ILE A 72 -11.17 3.11 28.45
CA ILE A 72 -12.02 2.20 27.64
C ILE A 72 -13.41 2.06 28.27
N GLU A 73 -13.48 1.97 29.59
CA GLU A 73 -14.77 1.94 30.33
C GLU A 73 -15.57 3.22 30.10
N ASP A 74 -14.93 4.39 30.08
CA ASP A 74 -15.60 5.66 29.81
C ASP A 74 -16.18 5.70 28.39
N ILE A 75 -15.41 5.33 27.37
CA ILE A 75 -15.90 5.21 25.98
C ILE A 75 -17.08 4.20 25.89
N SER A 76 -16.94 3.04 26.53
CA SER A 76 -17.95 2.00 26.55
C SER A 76 -19.25 2.48 27.20
N SER A 77 -19.15 3.18 28.34
CA SER A 77 -20.31 3.71 29.05
C SER A 77 -21.09 4.73 28.22
N LYS A 78 -20.40 5.66 27.58
CA LYS A 78 -20.99 6.70 26.71
C LYS A 78 -21.65 6.11 25.47
N THR A 79 -21.09 5.04 24.90
CA THR A 79 -21.60 4.38 23.70
C THR A 79 -22.59 3.26 23.99
N GLN A 80 -22.89 2.97 25.24
CA GLN A 80 -23.79 1.88 25.68
C GLN A 80 -25.17 1.93 25.00
N GLY A 81 -25.70 3.12 24.70
CA GLY A 81 -26.95 3.31 24.00
C GLY A 81 -26.98 2.70 22.60
N LEU A 82 -25.82 2.59 21.95
CA LEU A 82 -25.69 1.98 20.62
C LEU A 82 -25.89 0.45 20.62
N ASN A 83 -25.93 -0.19 21.78
CA ASN A 83 -26.25 -1.61 21.92
C ASN A 83 -27.70 -1.93 21.50
N TYR A 84 -28.59 -0.95 21.54
CA TYR A 84 -30.01 -1.10 21.15
C TYR A 84 -30.22 -0.93 19.64
N LEU A 85 -29.18 -0.59 18.87
CA LEU A 85 -29.23 -0.48 17.41
C LEU A 85 -29.34 -1.84 16.74
N LYS A 86 -30.27 -1.94 15.77
CA LYS A 86 -30.44 -3.08 14.88
C LYS A 86 -30.51 -2.62 13.44
N THR A 87 -29.41 -2.76 12.73
CA THR A 87 -29.32 -2.36 11.32
C THR A 87 -28.27 -3.18 10.57
N ASN A 88 -28.51 -3.38 9.28
CA ASN A 88 -27.53 -3.90 8.31
C ASN A 88 -27.02 -2.78 7.39
N LYS A 89 -27.37 -1.53 7.68
CA LYS A 89 -26.90 -0.36 6.93
C LYS A 89 -25.62 0.18 7.55
N THR A 90 -24.84 0.87 6.74
CA THR A 90 -23.65 1.58 7.21
C THR A 90 -24.02 2.58 8.31
N ILE A 91 -23.24 2.60 9.37
CA ILE A 91 -23.30 3.57 10.44
C ILE A 91 -22.07 4.46 10.35
N VAL A 92 -22.23 5.76 10.50
CA VAL A 92 -21.13 6.71 10.71
C VAL A 92 -21.28 7.26 12.12
N LEU A 93 -20.28 7.03 12.96
CA LEU A 93 -20.21 7.48 14.35
C LEU A 93 -19.06 8.49 14.46
N ALA A 94 -19.35 9.71 14.85
CA ALA A 94 -18.35 10.77 15.01
C ALA A 94 -18.31 11.27 16.45
N PHE A 95 -17.11 11.44 17.00
CA PHE A 95 -16.86 11.92 18.34
C PHE A 95 -16.40 13.37 18.32
N TYR A 96 -16.92 14.16 19.25
CA TYR A 96 -16.68 15.60 19.39
C TYR A 96 -16.29 15.92 20.83
N GLU A 97 -15.35 16.82 20.99
CA GLU A 97 -15.04 17.40 22.29
C GLU A 97 -16.18 18.31 22.75
N VAL A 98 -16.63 18.10 23.98
CA VAL A 98 -17.71 18.85 24.61
C VAL A 98 -17.22 19.34 25.98
N GLY A 99 -16.50 20.46 25.97
CA GLY A 99 -15.83 20.96 27.16
C GLY A 99 -14.44 20.33 27.36
N LYS A 100 -13.76 20.73 28.43
CA LYS A 100 -12.42 20.22 28.73
C LYS A 100 -12.48 18.75 29.16
N ASP A 101 -11.66 17.91 28.53
CA ASP A 101 -11.48 16.49 28.84
C ASP A 101 -12.77 15.66 28.79
N ASN A 102 -13.78 16.12 28.01
CA ASN A 102 -15.02 15.39 27.82
C ASN A 102 -15.40 15.33 26.33
N TYR A 103 -16.07 14.27 25.94
CA TYR A 103 -16.51 14.06 24.57
C TYR A 103 -17.90 13.41 24.53
N ASP A 104 -18.61 13.70 23.46
CA ASP A 104 -19.88 13.09 23.10
C ASP A 104 -19.86 12.68 21.64
N PHE A 105 -20.86 11.92 21.19
CA PHE A 105 -20.90 11.46 19.80
C PHE A 105 -22.20 11.87 19.08
N ILE A 106 -22.09 11.89 17.76
CA ILE A 106 -23.22 11.86 16.82
C ILE A 106 -23.06 10.63 15.92
N MET A 107 -24.15 9.89 15.78
CA MET A 107 -24.25 8.76 14.87
C MET A 107 -25.26 9.07 13.76
N ALA A 108 -24.92 8.70 12.51
CA ALA A 108 -25.81 8.79 11.35
C ALA A 108 -25.95 7.41 10.68
N THR A 109 -27.17 7.05 10.29
CA THR A 109 -27.45 5.82 9.52
C THR A 109 -28.74 5.97 8.72
N LYS A 110 -28.97 5.09 7.74
CA LYS A 110 -30.22 5.03 6.99
C LYS A 110 -31.36 4.50 7.87
N LYS A 111 -32.54 5.10 7.72
CA LYS A 111 -33.75 4.69 8.43
C LYS A 111 -34.14 3.28 8.02
N VAL A 112 -34.33 2.41 9.01
CA VAL A 112 -34.87 1.05 8.84
C VAL A 112 -35.95 0.79 9.91
N SER A 113 -36.89 -0.09 9.64
CA SER A 113 -37.90 -0.47 10.62
C SER A 113 -37.25 -1.14 11.82
N GLY A 114 -37.53 -0.68 13.03
CA GLY A 114 -36.99 -1.22 14.27
C GLY A 114 -35.51 -0.91 14.49
N LEU A 115 -34.99 0.17 13.89
CA LEU A 115 -33.60 0.61 13.99
C LEU A 115 -33.13 0.69 15.45
N PHE A 116 -33.90 1.31 16.32
CA PHE A 116 -33.62 1.47 17.74
C PHE A 116 -34.67 0.78 18.57
N ASN A 117 -34.33 -0.39 19.10
CA ASN A 117 -35.31 -1.23 19.82
C ASN A 117 -35.00 -1.23 21.32
N VAL A 118 -35.84 -0.50 22.05
CA VAL A 118 -35.75 -0.34 23.52
C VAL A 118 -36.89 -1.00 24.25
N ASP A 119 -37.70 -1.83 23.59
CA ASP A 119 -38.90 -2.44 24.18
C ASP A 119 -38.62 -3.31 25.38
N SER A 120 -37.45 -3.96 25.39
CA SER A 120 -36.99 -4.83 26.48
C SER A 120 -36.37 -4.09 27.68
N VAL A 121 -36.20 -2.75 27.60
CA VAL A 121 -35.62 -1.97 28.70
C VAL A 121 -36.69 -1.72 29.78
N ALA A 122 -36.41 -2.18 31.01
CA ALA A 122 -37.37 -2.10 32.10
C ALA A 122 -37.63 -0.65 32.56
N ASN A 123 -36.58 0.14 32.74
CA ASN A 123 -36.71 1.54 33.17
C ASN A 123 -36.40 2.45 31.99
N LYS A 124 -37.44 2.77 31.19
CA LYS A 124 -37.33 3.67 30.03
C LYS A 124 -38.36 4.77 30.08
N THR A 125 -37.95 5.96 29.64
CA THR A 125 -38.86 7.02 29.23
C THR A 125 -38.54 7.46 27.82
N VAL A 126 -39.58 7.78 27.06
CA VAL A 126 -39.42 8.30 25.69
C VAL A 126 -40.26 9.58 25.60
N GLU A 127 -39.63 10.68 25.32
CA GLU A 127 -40.21 12.01 25.26
C GLU A 127 -39.92 12.67 23.92
N THR A 128 -40.83 13.49 23.44
CA THR A 128 -40.60 14.32 22.26
C THR A 128 -40.30 15.74 22.69
N LEU A 129 -39.11 16.24 22.38
CA LEU A 129 -38.71 17.62 22.58
C LEU A 129 -38.84 18.39 21.24
N THR A 130 -39.04 19.68 21.32
CA THR A 130 -39.05 20.55 20.14
C THR A 130 -37.97 21.62 20.27
N TYR A 131 -37.09 21.71 19.31
CA TYR A 131 -36.04 22.71 19.23
C TYR A 131 -36.03 23.38 17.85
N GLU A 132 -36.21 24.73 17.79
CA GLU A 132 -36.33 25.49 16.53
C GLU A 132 -37.32 24.89 15.51
N GLY A 133 -38.46 24.38 16.00
CA GLY A 133 -39.51 23.75 15.17
C GLY A 133 -39.18 22.31 14.73
N THR A 134 -38.05 21.76 15.12
CA THR A 134 -37.62 20.39 14.81
C THR A 134 -37.93 19.47 15.99
N SER A 135 -38.54 18.32 15.72
CA SER A 135 -38.84 17.31 16.70
C SER A 135 -37.64 16.41 16.99
N VAL A 136 -37.25 16.31 18.25
CA VAL A 136 -36.19 15.45 18.75
C VAL A 136 -36.76 14.46 19.74
N THR A 137 -36.56 13.17 19.56
CA THR A 137 -36.94 12.13 20.50
C THR A 137 -35.86 11.93 21.53
N LYS A 138 -36.16 12.16 22.80
CA LYS A 138 -35.30 11.86 23.93
C LYS A 138 -35.66 10.49 24.50
N TYR A 139 -34.64 9.65 24.66
CA TYR A 139 -34.73 8.37 25.35
C TYR A 139 -33.98 8.48 26.68
N ASN A 140 -34.53 8.01 27.78
CA ASN A 140 -33.81 7.72 29.00
C ASN A 140 -33.91 6.20 29.24
N LEU A 141 -32.76 5.53 29.23
CA LEU A 141 -32.63 4.07 29.26
C LEU A 141 -31.79 3.68 30.47
N ASN A 142 -32.40 3.30 31.56
CA ASN A 142 -31.73 2.98 32.83
C ASN A 142 -30.79 4.12 33.33
N GLY A 143 -31.18 5.38 33.08
CA GLY A 143 -30.36 6.56 33.41
C GLY A 143 -29.44 7.07 32.30
N LEU A 144 -29.27 6.33 31.20
CA LEU A 144 -28.55 6.78 30.02
C LEU A 144 -29.46 7.61 29.11
N GLU A 145 -29.06 8.84 28.81
CA GLU A 145 -29.79 9.71 27.90
C GLU A 145 -29.31 9.54 26.46
N MET A 146 -30.24 9.45 25.51
CA MET A 146 -29.97 9.44 24.07
C MET A 146 -30.99 10.32 23.36
N PHE A 147 -30.56 10.99 22.30
CA PHE A 147 -31.37 11.88 21.49
C PHE A 147 -31.40 11.39 20.05
N SER A 148 -32.56 11.43 19.41
CA SER A 148 -32.74 11.00 18.02
C SER A 148 -33.51 12.02 17.22
N LEU A 149 -33.05 12.25 16.00
CA LEU A 149 -33.63 13.10 14.99
C LEU A 149 -33.74 12.37 13.66
N GLU A 150 -34.91 12.42 13.04
CA GLU A 150 -35.13 11.92 11.69
C GLU A 150 -34.98 13.07 10.67
N ARG A 151 -34.19 12.88 9.64
CA ARG A 151 -33.98 13.82 8.55
C ARG A 151 -34.05 13.08 7.21
N GLU A 152 -35.12 13.28 6.47
CA GLU A 152 -35.42 12.58 5.20
C GLU A 152 -35.39 11.04 5.37
N SER A 153 -34.40 10.38 4.74
CA SER A 153 -34.20 8.92 4.83
C SER A 153 -33.22 8.50 5.91
N ASP A 154 -32.70 9.45 6.68
CA ASP A 154 -31.61 9.21 7.64
C ASP A 154 -32.06 9.44 9.07
N VAL A 155 -31.42 8.72 9.99
CA VAL A 155 -31.60 8.85 11.42
C VAL A 155 -30.28 9.29 12.02
N LEU A 156 -30.35 10.36 12.79
CA LEU A 156 -29.24 10.91 13.54
C LEU A 156 -29.49 10.68 15.03
N MET A 157 -28.48 10.20 15.75
CA MET A 157 -28.57 9.96 17.20
C MET A 157 -27.34 10.54 17.89
N SER A 158 -27.53 11.01 19.14
CA SER A 158 -26.45 11.59 19.95
C SER A 158 -26.62 11.24 21.41
N SER A 159 -25.47 11.20 22.13
CA SER A 159 -25.42 11.19 23.60
C SER A 159 -25.68 12.58 24.21
N SER A 160 -25.67 13.65 23.39
CA SER A 160 -25.74 15.03 23.86
C SER A 160 -26.83 15.83 23.17
N MET A 161 -27.71 16.47 23.95
CA MET A 161 -28.71 17.42 23.41
C MET A 161 -28.02 18.65 22.77
N MET A 162 -26.91 19.11 23.35
CA MET A 162 -26.16 20.26 22.81
C MET A 162 -25.63 19.96 21.40
N LEU A 163 -25.11 18.76 21.16
CA LEU A 163 -24.68 18.35 19.82
C LEU A 163 -25.87 18.28 18.84
N MET A 164 -27.04 17.78 19.30
CA MET A 164 -28.26 17.78 18.47
C MET A 164 -28.75 19.18 18.16
N GLU A 165 -28.71 20.12 19.09
CA GLU A 165 -29.05 21.52 18.88
C GLU A 165 -28.11 22.19 17.88
N ASN A 166 -26.80 21.93 17.98
CA ASN A 166 -25.80 22.40 17.02
C ASN A 166 -26.08 21.85 15.61
N LEU A 167 -26.44 20.59 15.50
CA LEU A 167 -26.81 19.93 14.25
C LEU A 167 -28.08 20.55 13.64
N ILE A 168 -29.07 20.91 14.44
CA ILE A 168 -30.33 21.54 13.97
C ILE A 168 -30.05 22.97 13.50
N ARG A 169 -29.25 23.72 14.24
CA ARG A 169 -28.86 25.11 13.87
C ARG A 169 -28.00 25.19 12.62
N ALA A 170 -27.18 24.16 12.35
CA ALA A 170 -26.37 24.06 11.14
C ALA A 170 -27.27 23.80 9.90
N ASN A 171 -28.16 24.75 9.56
CA ASN A 171 -29.14 24.64 8.48
C ASN A 171 -28.56 24.55 7.07
N GLU A 172 -27.29 24.88 6.89
CA GLU A 172 -26.57 24.75 5.61
C GLU A 172 -25.36 23.85 5.86
N SER A 173 -25.10 22.98 4.90
CA SER A 173 -23.97 22.08 4.95
C SER A 173 -22.67 22.84 5.20
N THR A 174 -22.18 22.81 6.42
CA THR A 174 -20.80 23.14 6.69
C THR A 174 -19.98 22.13 5.90
N PRO A 175 -19.08 22.56 5.02
CA PRO A 175 -18.35 21.62 4.18
C PRO A 175 -17.54 20.69 5.06
N VAL A 176 -17.74 19.39 4.88
CA VAL A 176 -16.87 18.35 5.45
C VAL A 176 -15.44 18.62 4.98
N ASP A 177 -14.46 18.40 5.85
CA ASP A 177 -13.06 18.48 5.46
C ASP A 177 -12.81 17.69 4.15
N PRO A 178 -12.24 18.31 3.12
CA PRO A 178 -12.06 17.65 1.82
C PRO A 178 -11.19 16.39 1.88
N THR A 179 -10.23 16.35 2.80
CA THR A 179 -9.34 15.20 3.00
C THR A 179 -10.10 14.05 3.65
N LEU A 180 -10.87 14.33 4.71
CA LEU A 180 -11.75 13.34 5.34
C LEU A 180 -12.75 12.78 4.33
N LYS A 181 -13.39 13.64 3.52
CA LYS A 181 -14.36 13.21 2.50
C LYS A 181 -13.69 12.26 1.49
N LYS A 182 -12.51 12.62 0.99
CA LYS A 182 -11.75 11.80 0.04
C LYS A 182 -11.39 10.43 0.63
N LEU A 183 -10.94 10.39 1.87
CA LEU A 183 -10.59 9.14 2.57
C LEU A 183 -11.84 8.28 2.83
N TYR A 184 -12.95 8.90 3.23
CA TYR A 184 -14.22 8.21 3.46
C TYR A 184 -14.77 7.57 2.17
N GLU A 185 -14.72 8.28 1.05
CA GLU A 185 -15.13 7.76 -0.26
C GLU A 185 -14.21 6.64 -0.77
N ALA A 186 -12.93 6.70 -0.44
CA ALA A 186 -11.93 5.70 -0.83
C ALA A 186 -11.91 4.47 0.08
N SER A 187 -12.51 4.54 1.29
CA SER A 187 -12.46 3.47 2.28
C SER A 187 -13.19 2.21 1.82
N SER A 188 -12.67 1.04 2.23
CA SER A 188 -13.24 -0.26 1.89
C SER A 188 -14.64 -0.43 2.49
N ASN A 189 -15.55 -1.00 1.69
CA ASN A 189 -16.86 -1.46 2.19
C ASN A 189 -16.84 -2.95 2.59
N ASP A 190 -15.74 -3.64 2.38
CA ASP A 190 -15.59 -5.07 2.66
C ASP A 190 -15.10 -5.33 4.10
N LYS A 191 -14.58 -4.30 4.76
CA LYS A 191 -14.17 -4.34 6.17
C LYS A 191 -15.38 -4.07 7.08
N SER A 192 -15.32 -4.61 8.30
CA SER A 192 -16.40 -4.39 9.28
C SER A 192 -16.49 -2.93 9.70
N ALA A 193 -15.36 -2.27 9.86
CA ALA A 193 -15.25 -0.85 10.19
C ALA A 193 -13.97 -0.21 9.62
N THR A 194 -14.02 1.13 9.47
CA THR A 194 -12.88 2.00 9.14
C THR A 194 -12.86 3.20 10.09
N LEU A 195 -11.70 3.50 10.69
CA LEU A 195 -11.47 4.64 11.53
C LEU A 195 -10.86 5.79 10.72
N PHE A 196 -11.33 7.02 10.96
CA PHE A 196 -10.72 8.24 10.42
C PHE A 196 -10.36 9.13 11.61
N ILE A 197 -9.07 9.42 11.75
CA ILE A 197 -8.51 10.10 12.91
C ILE A 197 -7.92 11.42 12.44
N ASP A 198 -8.31 12.52 13.10
CA ASP A 198 -7.62 13.80 13.00
C ASP A 198 -6.61 13.92 14.16
N PRO A 199 -5.30 13.79 13.91
CA PRO A 199 -4.30 13.92 14.98
C PRO A 199 -4.25 15.32 15.61
N SER A 200 -4.83 16.34 14.96
CA SER A 200 -4.97 17.69 15.50
C SER A 200 -6.15 17.81 16.49
N GLY A 201 -7.02 16.82 16.49
CA GLY A 201 -8.22 16.78 17.29
C GLY A 201 -7.99 16.55 18.77
N ASN A 202 -9.05 16.17 19.47
CA ASN A 202 -9.09 16.02 20.92
C ASN A 202 -8.09 14.96 21.43
N THR A 203 -7.12 15.41 22.24
CA THR A 203 -6.14 14.54 22.90
C THR A 203 -6.75 13.63 23.95
N SER A 204 -7.81 14.07 24.62
CA SER A 204 -8.50 13.30 25.66
C SER A 204 -9.12 12.02 25.08
N LEU A 205 -9.84 12.11 23.95
CA LEU A 205 -10.42 10.93 23.29
C LEU A 205 -9.35 9.93 22.84
N LEU A 206 -8.23 10.43 22.31
CA LEU A 206 -7.12 9.59 21.82
C LEU A 206 -6.16 9.18 22.94
N ALA A 207 -6.44 9.55 24.18
CA ALA A 207 -5.60 9.29 25.34
C ALA A 207 -4.15 9.80 25.20
N LEU A 208 -3.93 10.84 24.40
CA LEU A 208 -2.62 11.43 24.17
C LEU A 208 -2.26 12.44 25.25
N LYS A 209 -0.97 12.52 25.59
CA LYS A 209 -0.43 13.49 26.54
C LYS A 209 -0.61 14.91 26.02
N GLU A 210 -1.12 15.81 26.88
CA GLU A 210 -1.16 17.25 26.56
C GLU A 210 0.27 17.77 26.36
N GLN A 211 0.58 18.20 25.16
CA GLN A 211 1.84 18.90 24.88
C GLN A 211 1.65 20.40 25.08
N ASN A 212 2.40 20.98 26.02
CA ASN A 212 2.43 22.42 26.20
C ASN A 212 2.98 23.13 24.95
N GLU A 213 2.18 24.06 24.43
CA GLU A 213 2.46 25.01 23.34
C GLU A 213 2.44 24.47 21.91
N SER A 214 1.45 24.98 21.18
CA SER A 214 1.29 24.96 19.72
C SER A 214 1.75 23.65 19.04
N ARG A 215 0.81 22.74 18.83
CA ARG A 215 0.94 21.56 17.96
C ARG A 215 1.29 21.98 16.51
N LYS A 216 2.50 22.47 16.29
CA LYS A 216 2.97 22.80 14.93
C LYS A 216 3.35 21.55 14.12
N ASN A 217 3.69 20.45 14.80
CA ASN A 217 4.35 19.30 14.18
C ASN A 217 3.61 17.99 14.53
N LEU A 218 2.46 17.78 13.89
CA LEU A 218 1.70 16.54 13.99
C LEU A 218 2.40 15.39 13.27
N PHE A 219 2.05 14.15 13.62
CA PHE A 219 2.54 12.96 12.90
C PHE A 219 2.14 13.00 11.43
N SER A 220 0.86 13.22 11.17
CA SER A 220 0.25 13.35 9.84
C SER A 220 -0.93 14.31 9.90
N SER A 221 -1.60 14.57 8.79
CA SER A 221 -2.94 15.15 8.81
C SER A 221 -3.98 14.08 9.11
N TRP A 222 -5.00 13.86 8.29
CA TRP A 222 -5.95 12.78 8.50
C TRP A 222 -5.33 11.39 8.32
N ILE A 223 -5.73 10.44 9.18
CA ILE A 223 -5.38 9.01 9.10
C ILE A 223 -6.67 8.21 8.86
N SER A 224 -6.66 7.30 7.90
CA SER A 224 -7.74 6.34 7.64
C SER A 224 -7.21 4.94 7.88
N LEU A 225 -7.87 4.15 8.74
CA LEU A 225 -7.44 2.81 9.13
C LEU A 225 -8.60 1.83 9.06
N ASP A 226 -8.51 0.84 8.22
CA ASP A 226 -9.42 -0.31 8.21
C ASP A 226 -9.15 -1.22 9.40
N PHE A 227 -10.20 -1.52 10.16
CA PHE A 227 -10.14 -2.40 11.32
C PHE A 227 -10.32 -3.86 10.91
N THR A 228 -9.46 -4.71 11.45
CA THR A 228 -9.59 -6.17 11.38
C THR A 228 -9.15 -6.78 12.71
N ALA A 229 -9.92 -7.70 13.27
CA ALA A 229 -9.52 -8.43 14.47
C ALA A 229 -9.95 -9.90 14.37
N ASN A 230 -9.08 -10.78 14.84
CA ASN A 230 -9.39 -12.19 15.10
C ASN A 230 -9.21 -12.48 16.59
N SER A 231 -9.15 -13.74 17.02
CA SER A 231 -8.99 -14.10 18.45
C SER A 231 -7.71 -13.56 19.08
N ASP A 232 -6.62 -13.45 18.31
CA ASP A 232 -5.26 -13.24 18.83
C ASP A 232 -4.54 -12.05 18.19
N GLU A 233 -5.16 -11.36 17.24
CA GLU A 233 -4.58 -10.23 16.50
C GLU A 233 -5.60 -9.10 16.32
N VAL A 234 -5.14 -7.88 16.48
CA VAL A 234 -5.79 -6.64 16.02
C VAL A 234 -4.88 -5.98 15.00
N ASN A 235 -5.41 -5.68 13.85
CA ASN A 235 -4.68 -5.02 12.76
C ASN A 235 -5.49 -3.81 12.26
N LEU A 236 -4.83 -2.65 12.24
CA LEU A 236 -5.33 -1.41 11.68
C LEU A 236 -4.43 -1.06 10.48
N ASN A 237 -4.97 -1.14 9.27
CA ASN A 237 -4.21 -0.91 8.04
C ASN A 237 -4.86 0.17 7.19
N GLY A 238 -4.07 1.10 6.68
CA GLY A 238 -4.60 2.17 5.86
C GLY A 238 -3.59 3.22 5.43
N VAL A 239 -3.99 4.49 5.49
CA VAL A 239 -3.16 5.59 4.99
C VAL A 239 -3.13 6.78 5.94
N ALA A 240 -1.97 7.39 6.07
CA ALA A 240 -1.73 8.65 6.78
C ALA A 240 -1.43 9.74 5.73
N MET A 241 -2.17 10.83 5.74
CA MET A 241 -2.04 11.90 4.75
C MET A 241 -0.92 12.88 5.11
N ALA A 242 -0.10 13.24 4.13
CA ALA A 242 1.00 14.17 4.26
C ALA A 242 0.97 15.24 3.15
N PRO A 243 -0.03 16.15 3.14
CA PRO A 243 -0.10 17.17 2.12
C PRO A 243 1.09 18.14 2.23
N ASP A 244 1.51 18.70 1.09
CA ASP A 244 2.64 19.61 1.00
C ASP A 244 2.44 20.93 1.80
N SER A 245 1.19 21.26 2.08
CA SER A 245 0.82 22.46 2.82
C SER A 245 1.02 22.36 4.33
N THR A 246 1.33 21.16 4.85
CA THR A 246 1.48 20.88 6.29
C THR A 246 2.87 20.37 6.62
N LYS A 247 3.36 20.69 7.82
CA LYS A 247 4.64 20.20 8.34
C LYS A 247 4.41 19.01 9.25
N ASN A 248 4.06 17.88 8.65
CA ASN A 248 3.84 16.65 9.39
C ASN A 248 5.15 15.87 9.56
N PHE A 249 5.25 15.08 10.64
CA PHE A 249 6.43 14.24 10.90
C PHE A 249 6.75 13.29 9.73
N ILE A 250 5.73 12.70 9.13
CA ILE A 250 5.93 11.79 8.01
C ILE A 250 6.48 12.47 6.74
N ASN A 251 6.37 13.81 6.63
CA ASN A 251 6.98 14.56 5.53
C ASN A 251 8.51 14.53 5.56
N LEU A 252 9.13 14.12 6.70
CA LEU A 252 10.59 13.91 6.78
C LEU A 252 11.07 12.90 5.72
N PHE A 253 10.24 11.93 5.38
CA PHE A 253 10.55 10.84 4.43
C PHE A 253 10.02 11.10 3.01
N LYS A 254 9.47 12.27 2.75
CA LYS A 254 8.94 12.62 1.44
C LYS A 254 10.03 12.66 0.37
N GLY A 255 9.80 11.95 -0.74
CA GLY A 255 10.74 11.89 -1.87
C GLY A 255 11.93 10.97 -1.65
N THR A 256 12.01 10.30 -0.49
CA THR A 256 12.92 9.17 -0.28
C THR A 256 12.21 7.84 -0.55
N SER A 257 12.98 6.81 -0.82
CA SER A 257 12.45 5.44 -0.94
C SER A 257 12.63 4.70 0.39
N PRO A 258 11.62 3.94 0.85
CA PRO A 258 11.77 3.05 1.99
C PRO A 258 12.79 1.96 1.68
N LEU A 259 13.52 1.52 2.71
CA LEU A 259 14.50 0.44 2.62
C LEU A 259 14.14 -0.67 3.62
N ALA A 260 14.84 -1.80 3.49
CA ALA A 260 14.74 -2.87 4.49
C ALA A 260 15.33 -2.41 5.81
N ASN A 261 14.55 -2.55 6.87
CA ASN A 261 14.95 -2.19 8.22
C ASN A 261 15.98 -3.18 8.76
N ARG A 262 17.20 -2.73 9.04
CA ARG A 262 18.32 -3.54 9.52
C ARG A 262 18.54 -3.45 11.03
N THR A 263 17.97 -2.47 11.69
CA THR A 263 18.05 -2.32 13.16
C THR A 263 17.78 -3.64 13.92
N PRO A 264 16.76 -4.48 13.54
CA PRO A 264 16.51 -5.74 14.23
C PRO A 264 17.68 -6.72 14.21
N SER A 265 18.52 -6.71 13.18
CA SER A 265 19.68 -7.63 13.07
C SER A 265 20.88 -7.22 13.96
N TYR A 266 20.90 -5.96 14.42
CA TYR A 266 21.92 -5.46 15.36
C TYR A 266 21.43 -5.38 16.79
N ALA A 267 20.13 -5.26 17.01
CA ALA A 267 19.55 -5.25 18.35
C ALA A 267 19.71 -6.63 19.01
N PRO A 268 20.13 -6.71 20.28
CA PRO A 268 20.14 -7.96 21.04
C PRO A 268 18.76 -8.64 21.09
N LEU A 269 18.77 -9.96 21.18
CA LEU A 269 17.54 -10.76 21.25
C LEU A 269 16.60 -10.34 22.39
N ASN A 270 17.14 -9.89 23.50
CA ASN A 270 16.41 -9.44 24.69
C ASN A 270 16.08 -7.94 24.69
N SER A 271 16.20 -7.26 23.56
CA SER A 271 15.76 -5.87 23.46
C SER A 271 14.27 -5.75 23.72
N GLN A 272 13.88 -4.67 24.41
CA GLN A 272 12.49 -4.42 24.79
C GLN A 272 11.70 -3.85 23.61
N ALA A 273 12.34 -3.00 22.81
CA ALA A 273 11.75 -2.40 21.63
C ALA A 273 12.83 -1.94 20.64
N ILE A 274 12.40 -1.73 19.40
CA ILE A 274 13.20 -1.09 18.36
C ILE A 274 12.37 -0.05 17.62
N ILE A 275 13.03 1.01 17.13
CA ILE A 275 12.51 1.88 16.06
C ILE A 275 13.56 1.94 14.97
N SER A 276 13.13 1.86 13.73
CA SER A 276 13.98 2.00 12.55
C SER A 276 13.38 3.03 11.61
N TYR A 277 14.19 3.98 11.17
CA TYR A 277 13.84 5.01 10.19
C TYR A 277 14.74 4.83 8.98
N THR A 278 14.18 4.63 7.78
CA THR A 278 14.96 4.41 6.57
C THR A 278 14.71 5.47 5.52
N PHE A 279 15.72 5.78 4.73
CA PHE A 279 15.69 6.67 3.58
C PHE A 279 16.86 6.34 2.64
N ASP A 280 16.63 6.37 1.34
CA ASP A 280 17.67 6.07 0.33
C ASP A 280 18.57 7.27 -0.02
N ASP A 281 18.23 8.48 0.47
CA ASP A 281 18.99 9.71 0.23
C ASP A 281 18.93 10.64 1.45
N TYR A 282 20.07 10.73 2.15
CA TYR A 282 20.21 11.62 3.32
C TYR A 282 20.01 13.11 2.97
N GLN A 283 20.40 13.55 1.78
CA GLN A 283 20.27 14.97 1.39
C GLN A 283 18.80 15.38 1.27
N ILE A 284 17.96 14.49 0.72
CA ILE A 284 16.50 14.69 0.66
C ILE A 284 15.93 14.71 2.06
N PHE A 285 16.30 13.72 2.89
CA PHE A 285 15.87 13.68 4.30
C PHE A 285 16.25 14.94 5.06
N ALA A 286 17.52 15.39 4.99
CA ALA A 286 18.00 16.57 5.69
C ALA A 286 17.34 17.87 5.19
N LYS A 287 17.01 17.97 3.90
CA LYS A 287 16.21 19.07 3.36
C LYS A 287 14.83 19.09 3.99
N ASN A 288 14.12 17.96 3.99
CA ASN A 288 12.80 17.82 4.60
C ASN A 288 12.84 18.11 6.11
N GLN A 289 13.91 17.69 6.79
CA GLN A 289 14.14 17.97 8.20
C GLN A 289 14.27 19.48 8.47
N ASN A 290 14.99 20.22 7.62
CA ASN A 290 15.11 21.65 7.75
C ASN A 290 13.76 22.35 7.55
N GLU A 291 12.95 21.89 6.58
CA GLU A 291 11.58 22.39 6.35
C GLU A 291 10.66 22.09 7.55
N TYR A 292 10.74 20.89 8.12
CA TYR A 292 9.97 20.48 9.29
C TYR A 292 10.31 21.31 10.55
N LEU A 293 11.60 21.60 10.77
CA LEU A 293 12.10 22.30 11.94
C LEU A 293 12.12 23.83 11.77
N ASP A 294 11.64 24.39 10.65
CA ASP A 294 11.71 25.82 10.34
C ASP A 294 13.13 26.40 10.47
N ARG A 295 14.13 25.65 10.06
CA ARG A 295 15.54 26.06 10.16
C ARG A 295 16.23 26.06 8.80
N VAL A 296 17.26 26.93 8.68
CA VAL A 296 18.18 26.89 7.53
C VAL A 296 19.52 26.37 8.06
N LYS A 297 19.76 25.07 7.90
CA LYS A 297 21.05 24.45 8.23
C LYS A 297 21.64 23.88 6.93
N GLN A 298 22.91 24.17 6.70
CA GLN A 298 23.61 23.53 5.58
C GLN A 298 23.68 22.01 5.89
N THR A 299 23.33 21.20 4.92
CA THR A 299 23.39 19.75 5.05
C THR A 299 24.84 19.32 5.18
N ASP A 300 25.14 18.54 6.21
CA ASP A 300 26.48 18.00 6.41
C ASP A 300 26.68 16.78 5.51
N SER A 301 27.68 16.82 4.65
CA SER A 301 28.03 15.73 3.75
C SER A 301 28.56 14.48 4.48
N LEU A 302 28.91 14.63 5.74
CA LEU A 302 29.40 13.55 6.60
C LEU A 302 28.41 12.37 6.68
N PHE A 303 27.10 12.66 6.61
CA PHE A 303 26.04 11.66 6.75
C PHE A 303 25.43 11.19 5.43
N ASN A 304 26.02 11.57 4.29
CA ASN A 304 25.48 11.21 2.96
C ASN A 304 25.40 9.71 2.69
N THR A 305 26.14 8.91 3.44
CA THR A 305 26.15 7.46 3.31
C THR A 305 25.18 6.76 4.26
N ILE A 306 24.49 7.50 5.10
CA ILE A 306 23.52 6.94 6.05
C ILE A 306 22.21 6.63 5.34
N GLU A 307 21.70 5.41 5.53
CA GLU A 307 20.48 4.89 4.95
C GLU A 307 19.43 4.56 6.00
N GLU A 308 19.84 4.34 7.25
CA GLU A 308 18.95 3.98 8.34
C GLU A 308 19.42 4.61 9.65
N VAL A 309 18.45 5.12 10.40
CA VAL A 309 18.62 5.57 11.79
C VAL A 309 17.81 4.63 12.67
N GLY A 310 18.47 3.84 13.50
CA GLY A 310 17.85 2.89 14.41
C GLY A 310 17.91 3.35 15.87
N LEU A 311 16.85 3.07 16.62
CA LEU A 311 16.81 3.17 18.08
C LEU A 311 16.59 1.77 18.64
N ILE A 312 17.41 1.37 19.59
CA ILE A 312 17.31 0.09 20.28
C ILE A 312 17.14 0.39 21.77
N PHE A 313 16.09 -0.17 22.36
CA PHE A 313 15.80 -0.04 23.79
C PHE A 313 16.18 -1.36 24.48
N LEU A 314 17.18 -1.27 25.33
CA LEU A 314 17.81 -2.41 25.99
C LEU A 314 18.07 -2.07 27.46
N ASN A 315 17.46 -2.79 28.41
CA ASN A 315 17.65 -2.58 29.86
C ASN A 315 17.44 -1.11 30.32
N ASN A 316 16.42 -0.46 29.76
CA ASN A 316 16.12 0.94 29.97
C ASN A 316 17.17 1.92 29.41
N GLU A 317 18.10 1.43 28.60
CA GLU A 317 19.08 2.24 27.88
C GLU A 317 18.64 2.46 26.43
N LYS A 318 18.97 3.61 25.89
CA LYS A 318 18.76 3.94 24.49
C LYS A 318 20.08 3.82 23.72
N VAL A 319 20.11 3.02 22.70
CA VAL A 319 21.23 2.88 21.76
C VAL A 319 20.79 3.36 20.38
N VAL A 320 21.68 4.10 19.71
CA VAL A 320 21.45 4.65 18.39
C VAL A 320 22.30 3.92 17.37
N LEU A 321 21.69 3.46 16.30
CA LEU A 321 22.34 2.83 15.15
C LEU A 321 22.25 3.77 13.94
N LEU A 322 23.37 4.00 13.27
CA LEU A 322 23.43 4.62 11.95
C LEU A 322 23.96 3.57 10.95
N LYS A 323 23.07 3.02 10.13
CA LYS A 323 23.46 2.10 9.05
C LYS A 323 23.93 2.90 7.85
N SER A 324 25.06 2.53 7.30
CA SER A 324 25.70 3.21 6.20
C SER A 324 25.99 2.23 5.04
N PHE A 325 26.07 2.74 3.82
CA PHE A 325 26.66 2.02 2.69
C PHE A 325 28.14 2.30 2.48
N GLY A 326 28.75 3.20 3.30
CA GLY A 326 30.18 3.51 3.30
C GLY A 326 30.62 4.14 4.62
N THR A 327 31.67 3.62 5.22
CA THR A 327 32.06 3.98 6.59
C THR A 327 33.19 5.00 6.68
N GLU A 328 34.01 5.19 5.64
CA GLU A 328 35.28 5.92 5.72
C GLU A 328 35.14 7.35 6.27
N GLY A 329 34.29 8.19 5.68
CA GLY A 329 34.22 9.60 6.07
C GLY A 329 33.72 9.81 7.51
N LEU A 330 32.70 9.07 7.95
CA LEU A 330 32.19 9.18 9.33
C LEU A 330 33.16 8.55 10.33
N TYR A 331 33.84 7.45 9.96
CA TYR A 331 34.90 6.86 10.79
C TYR A 331 36.06 7.83 11.03
N ASP A 332 36.58 8.46 9.99
CA ASP A 332 37.67 9.43 10.11
C ASP A 332 37.29 10.60 11.01
N TYR A 333 36.05 11.08 10.87
CA TYR A 333 35.52 12.14 11.76
C TYR A 333 35.46 11.67 13.22
N LEU A 334 34.86 10.51 13.50
CA LEU A 334 34.78 9.95 14.84
C LEU A 334 36.16 9.71 15.45
N ASN A 335 37.12 9.23 14.65
CA ASN A 335 38.49 9.03 15.06
C ASN A 335 39.18 10.35 15.41
N SER A 336 38.80 11.45 14.76
CA SER A 336 39.28 12.81 15.14
C SER A 336 38.68 13.35 16.44
N LYS A 337 37.53 12.82 16.87
CA LYS A 337 36.81 13.17 18.10
C LYS A 337 37.01 12.16 19.23
N LYS A 338 37.77 11.11 18.95
CA LYS A 338 38.10 10.07 19.93
C LYS A 338 39.03 10.59 21.01
N THR A 339 38.68 10.40 22.26
CA THR A 339 39.58 10.67 23.41
C THR A 339 40.37 9.43 23.83
N SER A 340 39.80 8.27 23.70
CA SER A 340 40.44 6.97 23.89
C SER A 340 39.69 5.87 23.12
N SER A 341 40.22 4.65 23.10
CA SER A 341 39.53 3.47 22.61
C SER A 341 39.93 2.24 23.41
N GLU A 342 39.02 1.24 23.43
CA GLU A 342 39.25 -0.06 24.04
C GLU A 342 38.89 -1.15 23.04
N ASP A 343 39.53 -2.29 23.12
CA ASP A 343 39.10 -3.50 22.40
C ASP A 343 38.19 -4.32 23.29
N TYR A 344 37.04 -4.74 22.73
CA TYR A 344 36.15 -5.69 23.36
C TYR A 344 35.78 -6.80 22.40
N GLN A 345 36.24 -7.98 22.67
CA GLN A 345 36.05 -9.17 21.82
C GLN A 345 36.49 -8.95 20.36
N GLY A 346 37.58 -8.16 20.12
CA GLY A 346 38.08 -7.85 18.78
C GLY A 346 37.23 -6.80 18.02
N SER A 347 36.40 -6.02 18.73
CA SER A 347 35.70 -4.85 18.23
C SER A 347 36.16 -3.61 19.00
N GLU A 348 36.57 -2.55 18.28
CA GLU A 348 36.97 -1.30 18.90
C GLU A 348 35.75 -0.55 19.44
N ILE A 349 35.82 -0.09 20.70
CA ILE A 349 34.87 0.85 21.29
C ILE A 349 35.60 2.18 21.42
N LEU A 350 35.12 3.21 20.71
CA LEU A 350 35.63 4.58 20.77
C LEU A 350 34.96 5.32 21.92
N VAL A 351 35.72 6.05 22.69
CA VAL A 351 35.23 7.04 23.68
C VAL A 351 35.25 8.40 22.99
N LEU A 352 34.11 9.06 22.88
CA LEU A 352 33.95 10.24 22.05
C LEU A 352 33.80 11.53 22.90
N ASP A 353 34.28 12.64 22.30
CA ASP A 353 33.97 14.01 22.73
C ASP A 353 33.23 14.73 21.58
N ALA A 354 31.96 14.36 21.39
CA ALA A 354 31.10 14.92 20.36
C ALA A 354 29.61 14.89 20.80
N PRO A 355 29.25 15.58 21.91
CA PRO A 355 27.96 15.40 22.59
C PRO A 355 26.76 15.70 21.69
N ASP A 356 26.87 16.67 20.79
CA ASP A 356 25.76 17.14 19.96
C ASP A 356 25.68 16.43 18.60
N LEU A 357 26.61 15.54 18.28
CA LEU A 357 26.76 14.97 16.92
C LEU A 357 25.50 14.30 16.40
N ILE A 358 24.87 13.51 17.23
CA ILE A 358 23.72 12.69 16.82
C ILE A 358 22.43 13.52 16.88
N GLU A 359 22.17 14.19 18.01
CA GLU A 359 20.92 14.94 18.18
C GLU A 359 20.79 16.10 17.20
N GLN A 360 21.85 16.87 16.97
CA GLN A 360 21.84 18.00 16.03
C GLN A 360 21.51 17.60 14.58
N ASN A 361 21.88 16.40 14.16
CA ASN A 361 21.77 15.96 12.79
C ASN A 361 20.53 15.08 12.53
N PHE A 362 19.98 14.46 13.57
CA PHE A 362 18.86 13.54 13.43
C PHE A 362 17.61 13.89 14.26
N THR A 363 17.57 15.07 14.93
CA THR A 363 16.32 15.56 15.49
C THR A 363 15.29 15.78 14.36
N PRO A 364 14.00 15.45 14.48
CA PRO A 364 13.30 14.98 15.70
C PRO A 364 13.33 13.44 15.90
N LEU A 365 14.03 12.66 15.04
CA LEU A 365 14.11 11.20 15.19
C LEU A 365 14.80 10.79 16.48
N ILE A 366 15.83 11.53 16.85
CA ILE A 366 16.62 11.33 18.09
C ILE A 366 16.58 12.59 18.90
N LYS A 367 16.20 12.45 20.19
CA LYS A 367 16.15 13.52 21.17
C LYS A 367 16.78 13.05 22.47
N SER A 368 17.40 13.96 23.22
CA SER A 368 17.98 13.68 24.54
C SER A 368 18.94 12.49 24.50
N PHE A 369 20.01 12.60 23.71
CA PHE A 369 20.99 11.53 23.53
C PHE A 369 22.41 12.10 23.37
N THR A 370 23.32 11.61 24.20
CA THR A 370 24.74 11.98 24.18
C THR A 370 25.61 10.78 23.75
N PRO A 371 26.23 10.78 22.57
CA PRO A 371 27.03 9.66 22.09
C PRO A 371 28.41 9.59 22.78
N ASN A 372 28.47 9.10 24.04
CA ASN A 372 29.71 8.96 24.78
C ASN A 372 30.62 7.85 24.20
N PHE A 373 29.98 6.77 23.65
CA PHE A 373 30.68 5.62 23.12
C PHE A 373 30.16 5.27 21.74
N CYS A 374 31.08 4.74 20.89
CA CYS A 374 30.72 4.24 19.56
C CYS A 374 31.49 2.97 19.24
N THR A 375 30.83 2.02 18.60
CA THR A 375 31.49 0.88 17.95
C THR A 375 31.01 0.76 16.51
N ILE A 376 31.79 0.10 15.67
CA ILE A 376 31.42 -0.13 14.29
C ILE A 376 31.34 -1.64 14.05
N LEU A 377 30.16 -2.09 13.67
CA LEU A 377 29.93 -3.48 13.29
C LEU A 377 29.50 -3.50 11.81
N GLU A 378 30.27 -4.20 10.99
CA GLU A 378 30.09 -4.19 9.53
C GLU A 378 30.09 -2.75 8.99
N ASN A 379 28.94 -2.31 8.42
CA ASN A 379 28.76 -0.96 7.91
C ASN A 379 27.82 -0.12 8.79
N SER A 380 27.74 -0.40 10.07
CA SER A 380 26.87 0.29 11.02
C SER A 380 27.65 0.89 12.16
N PHE A 381 27.38 2.17 12.43
CA PHE A 381 27.88 2.89 13.59
C PHE A 381 26.86 2.78 14.73
N ILE A 382 27.30 2.30 15.87
CA ILE A 382 26.41 2.07 17.01
C ILE A 382 26.89 2.92 18.17
N PHE A 383 26.03 3.83 18.62
CA PHE A 383 26.33 4.82 19.67
C PHE A 383 25.55 4.51 20.92
N SER A 384 26.17 4.73 22.09
CA SER A 384 25.51 4.63 23.38
C SER A 384 26.03 5.67 24.35
N GLU A 385 25.21 6.03 25.36
CA GLU A 385 25.65 6.80 26.52
C GLU A 385 26.42 5.92 27.50
N ASN A 386 26.21 4.59 27.42
CA ASN A 386 26.74 3.58 28.31
C ASN A 386 27.57 2.52 27.55
N LYS A 387 28.77 2.22 28.04
CA LYS A 387 29.70 1.27 27.44
C LYS A 387 29.15 -0.17 27.48
N GLU A 388 28.54 -0.56 28.59
CA GLU A 388 28.00 -1.91 28.81
C GLU A 388 26.91 -2.28 27.79
N ALA A 389 26.13 -1.30 27.35
CA ALA A 389 25.15 -1.50 26.27
C ALA A 389 25.81 -1.89 24.96
N LEU A 390 26.94 -1.22 24.59
CA LEU A 390 27.69 -1.60 23.39
C LEU A 390 28.35 -2.97 23.52
N GLN A 391 28.87 -3.32 24.68
CA GLN A 391 29.45 -4.64 24.93
C GLN A 391 28.38 -5.73 24.76
N THR A 392 27.15 -5.48 25.22
CA THR A 392 26.01 -6.38 25.04
C THR A 392 25.67 -6.54 23.56
N ILE A 393 25.64 -5.46 22.78
CA ILE A 393 25.38 -5.51 21.34
C ILE A 393 26.49 -6.29 20.62
N ILE A 394 27.76 -6.01 20.90
CA ILE A 394 28.89 -6.72 20.29
C ILE A 394 28.79 -8.24 20.55
N SER A 395 28.53 -8.62 21.80
CA SER A 395 28.44 -10.03 22.20
C SER A 395 27.27 -10.74 21.50
N ASN A 396 26.09 -10.09 21.43
CA ASN A 396 24.92 -10.66 20.77
C ASN A 396 25.12 -10.73 19.24
N HIS A 397 25.71 -9.72 18.63
CA HIS A 397 26.02 -9.72 17.19
C HIS A 397 26.95 -10.89 16.82
N LYS A 398 28.02 -11.09 17.60
CA LYS A 398 28.97 -12.20 17.39
C LYS A 398 28.36 -13.59 17.60
N SER A 399 27.43 -13.74 18.52
CA SER A 399 26.72 -14.99 18.78
C SER A 399 25.50 -15.21 17.88
N SER A 400 25.23 -14.28 16.94
CA SER A 400 24.02 -14.26 16.09
C SER A 400 22.73 -14.32 16.90
N SER A 401 22.73 -13.73 18.10
CA SER A 401 21.61 -13.65 19.03
C SER A 401 20.94 -12.28 18.92
N SER A 402 20.27 -12.03 17.79
CA SER A 402 19.68 -10.75 17.42
C SER A 402 18.16 -10.74 17.51
N PHE A 403 17.57 -9.55 17.59
CA PHE A 403 16.13 -9.31 17.73
C PHE A 403 15.31 -9.83 16.54
N ASP A 404 15.88 -9.92 15.36
CA ASP A 404 15.24 -10.56 14.22
C ASP A 404 15.03 -12.06 14.40
N ASN A 405 15.69 -12.68 15.40
CA ASN A 405 15.44 -14.04 15.86
C ASN A 405 14.37 -14.14 16.94
N ASP A 406 13.94 -13.02 17.54
CA ASP A 406 12.87 -12.99 18.52
C ASP A 406 11.54 -13.47 17.95
N GLN A 407 10.79 -14.26 18.74
CA GLN A 407 9.52 -14.84 18.30
C GLN A 407 8.41 -13.78 18.12
N GLY A 408 8.41 -12.75 18.95
CA GLY A 408 7.49 -11.61 18.80
C GLY A 408 7.76 -10.83 17.53
N TYR A 409 9.04 -10.52 17.28
CA TYR A 409 9.43 -9.87 16.02
C TYR A 409 9.04 -10.71 14.80
N LYS A 410 9.29 -12.02 14.79
CA LYS A 410 8.90 -12.92 13.70
C LYS A 410 7.38 -12.96 13.50
N THR A 411 6.62 -12.96 14.58
CA THR A 411 5.15 -12.88 14.53
C THR A 411 4.69 -11.56 13.89
N ALA A 412 5.21 -10.42 14.34
CA ALA A 412 4.87 -9.12 13.77
C ALA A 412 5.30 -9.02 12.29
N ARG A 413 6.51 -9.49 11.98
CA ARG A 413 7.10 -9.42 10.63
C ARG A 413 6.27 -10.15 9.58
N ALA A 414 5.55 -11.20 9.96
CA ALA A 414 4.67 -11.94 9.05
C ALA A 414 3.52 -11.08 8.48
N SER A 415 3.06 -10.07 9.23
CA SER A 415 1.96 -9.16 8.85
C SER A 415 2.42 -7.79 8.35
N LEU A 416 3.73 -7.53 8.29
CA LEU A 416 4.31 -6.23 7.91
C LEU A 416 4.97 -6.29 6.54
N ALA A 417 5.06 -5.13 5.86
CA ALA A 417 5.80 -4.96 4.62
C ALA A 417 7.31 -5.20 4.85
N SER A 418 8.01 -5.68 3.83
CA SER A 418 9.45 -6.00 3.91
C SER A 418 10.36 -4.77 4.00
N GLU A 419 9.87 -3.62 3.56
CA GLU A 419 10.58 -2.35 3.57
C GLU A 419 9.67 -1.27 4.12
N SER A 420 10.20 -0.36 4.91
CA SER A 420 9.40 0.73 5.45
C SER A 420 10.26 1.95 5.79
N SER A 421 9.65 3.14 5.68
CA SER A 421 10.28 4.38 6.12
C SER A 421 10.35 4.47 7.64
N ILE A 422 9.37 3.90 8.34
CA ILE A 422 9.32 3.79 9.80
C ILE A 422 8.88 2.38 10.16
N LEU A 423 9.60 1.74 11.06
CA LEU A 423 9.22 0.49 11.70
C LEU A 423 9.43 0.63 13.21
N MET A 424 8.42 0.31 13.98
CA MET A 424 8.50 0.17 15.43
C MET A 424 8.02 -1.23 15.81
N VAL A 425 8.77 -1.92 16.65
CA VAL A 425 8.34 -3.20 17.22
C VAL A 425 8.69 -3.21 18.70
N SER A 426 7.76 -3.64 19.54
CA SER A 426 7.89 -3.67 20.99
C SER A 426 7.26 -4.94 21.55
N ASN A 427 7.85 -5.50 22.60
CA ASN A 427 7.17 -6.43 23.50
C ASN A 427 6.41 -5.66 24.61
N ALA A 428 5.78 -6.37 25.55
CA ALA A 428 5.03 -5.75 26.64
C ALA A 428 5.89 -4.77 27.46
N SER A 429 7.11 -5.15 27.86
CA SER A 429 8.00 -4.29 28.67
C SER A 429 8.55 -3.09 27.90
N GLY A 430 8.53 -3.12 26.56
CA GLY A 430 8.93 -1.97 25.74
C GLY A 430 7.83 -0.92 25.56
N ILE A 431 6.58 -1.26 25.84
CA ILE A 431 5.45 -0.34 25.72
C ILE A 431 5.63 0.88 26.63
N ASP A 432 6.21 0.71 27.80
CA ASP A 432 6.40 1.80 28.78
C ASP A 432 7.25 2.94 28.22
N PHE A 433 8.27 2.65 27.40
CA PHE A 433 9.07 3.69 26.73
C PHE A 433 8.27 4.61 25.83
N PHE A 434 7.20 4.11 25.24
CA PHE A 434 6.34 4.89 24.35
C PHE A 434 5.15 5.48 25.10
N SER A 435 4.56 4.70 26.00
CA SER A 435 3.36 5.10 26.74
C SER A 435 3.62 6.32 27.62
N GLU A 436 4.72 6.35 28.35
CA GLU A 436 5.07 7.49 29.21
C GLU A 436 5.33 8.78 28.45
N GLN A 437 5.77 8.71 27.21
CA GLN A 437 6.08 9.87 26.37
C GLN A 437 4.87 10.41 25.61
N GLU A 438 4.00 9.54 25.15
CA GLU A 438 2.94 9.87 24.20
C GLU A 438 1.53 9.79 24.80
N LEU A 439 1.30 8.94 25.80
CA LEU A 439 -0.02 8.74 26.40
C LEU A 439 -0.26 9.61 27.64
N SER A 440 -1.53 9.84 27.94
CA SER A 440 -1.93 10.55 29.15
C SER A 440 -1.56 9.76 30.43
N PRO A 441 -1.23 10.44 31.53
CA PRO A 441 -0.85 9.75 32.77
C PRO A 441 -1.93 8.82 33.33
N GLU A 442 -3.19 9.08 33.02
CA GLU A 442 -4.33 8.25 33.42
C GLU A 442 -4.26 6.89 32.76
N VAL A 443 -4.01 6.86 31.44
CA VAL A 443 -3.91 5.61 30.65
C VAL A 443 -2.63 4.85 30.97
N VAL A 444 -1.52 5.56 31.15
CA VAL A 444 -0.25 4.92 31.56
C VAL A 444 -0.39 4.13 32.86
N LYS A 445 -1.18 4.61 33.83
CA LYS A 445 -1.43 3.89 35.08
C LYS A 445 -2.24 2.60 34.93
N ASP A 446 -3.07 2.54 33.91
CA ASP A 446 -3.87 1.36 33.63
C ASP A 446 -3.07 0.27 32.88
N ILE A 447 -1.96 0.64 32.21
CA ILE A 447 -1.10 -0.30 31.52
C ILE A 447 -0.31 -1.11 32.55
N ASN A 448 -0.54 -2.41 32.57
CA ASN A 448 0.22 -3.36 33.40
C ASN A 448 0.90 -4.35 32.46
N GLU A 449 2.23 -4.48 32.57
CA GLU A 449 3.01 -5.40 31.74
C GLU A 449 2.48 -6.85 31.79
N ASP A 450 1.99 -7.30 32.96
CA ASP A 450 1.47 -8.64 33.16
C ASP A 450 0.21 -8.91 32.29
N ASP A 451 -0.62 -7.89 32.04
CA ASP A 451 -1.84 -8.00 31.23
C ASP A 451 -1.51 -8.06 29.72
N LEU A 452 -0.33 -7.58 29.33
CA LEU A 452 0.17 -7.52 27.98
C LEU A 452 1.25 -8.59 27.69
N ASP A 453 1.63 -9.41 28.66
CA ASP A 453 2.64 -10.45 28.46
C ASP A 453 2.27 -11.43 27.35
N GLY A 454 3.26 -11.87 26.60
CA GLY A 454 3.05 -12.72 25.43
C GLY A 454 2.41 -12.02 24.24
N GLN A 455 2.42 -10.69 24.22
CA GLN A 455 1.96 -9.87 23.09
C GLN A 455 3.15 -9.19 22.39
N VAL A 456 3.00 -8.91 21.11
CA VAL A 456 3.90 -8.05 20.35
C VAL A 456 3.08 -6.89 19.75
N PHE A 457 3.66 -5.73 19.79
CA PHE A 457 3.10 -4.50 19.24
C PHE A 457 4.00 -4.01 18.12
N ALA A 458 3.43 -3.64 17.00
CA ALA A 458 4.20 -3.08 15.90
C ALA A 458 3.45 -1.95 15.22
N SER A 459 4.19 -0.99 14.74
CA SER A 459 3.67 0.05 13.85
C SER A 459 4.66 0.24 12.70
N GLN A 460 4.12 0.38 11.50
CA GLN A 460 4.92 0.51 10.29
C GLN A 460 4.33 1.57 9.38
N MET A 461 5.20 2.36 8.78
CA MET A 461 4.82 3.30 7.74
C MET A 461 5.71 3.13 6.51
N VAL A 462 5.08 3.02 5.35
CA VAL A 462 5.73 3.01 4.03
C VAL A 462 5.35 4.30 3.32
N MET A 463 6.27 5.24 3.25
CA MET A 463 6.01 6.56 2.67
C MET A 463 5.92 6.48 1.15
N ASP A 464 4.93 7.16 0.60
CA ASP A 464 4.75 7.43 -0.83
C ASP A 464 4.61 8.96 -1.06
N ASN A 465 4.29 9.39 -2.26
CA ASN A 465 4.14 10.81 -2.59
C ASN A 465 2.85 11.41 -2.01
N GLY A 466 2.96 12.15 -0.89
CA GLY A 466 1.86 12.88 -0.26
C GLY A 466 1.00 12.08 0.73
N PHE A 467 1.32 10.80 0.96
CA PHE A 467 0.72 9.95 1.98
C PHE A 467 1.68 8.81 2.34
N GLY A 468 1.46 8.17 3.49
CA GLY A 468 2.13 6.93 3.86
C GLY A 468 1.12 5.81 4.08
N HIS A 469 1.45 4.60 3.62
CA HIS A 469 0.73 3.40 4.06
C HIS A 469 1.08 3.15 5.52
N PHE A 470 0.06 3.07 6.37
CA PHE A 470 0.22 2.97 7.80
C PHE A 470 -0.43 1.68 8.31
N ASN A 471 0.33 0.92 9.09
CA ASN A 471 -0.10 -0.33 9.69
C ASN A 471 0.20 -0.30 11.18
N ILE A 472 -0.78 -0.65 12.01
CA ILE A 472 -0.66 -0.86 13.46
C ILE A 472 -1.11 -2.28 13.76
N LEU A 473 -0.26 -3.02 14.44
CA LEU A 473 -0.47 -4.42 14.77
C LEU A 473 -0.31 -4.62 16.29
N ALA A 474 -1.25 -5.33 16.88
CA ALA A 474 -1.09 -5.96 18.18
C ALA A 474 -1.44 -7.44 18.02
N SER A 475 -0.52 -8.32 18.37
CA SER A 475 -0.69 -9.75 18.16
C SER A 475 -0.13 -10.57 19.30
N LYS A 476 -0.79 -11.68 19.63
CA LYS A 476 -0.27 -12.66 20.56
C LYS A 476 0.93 -13.40 19.94
N ILE A 477 2.00 -13.57 20.73
CA ILE A 477 3.19 -14.27 20.29
C ILE A 477 2.88 -15.75 20.14
N ILE A 478 2.98 -16.26 18.91
CA ILE A 478 2.73 -17.66 18.60
C ILE A 478 4.01 -18.46 18.88
N LYS A 479 4.05 -19.19 19.99
CA LYS A 479 5.25 -19.96 20.43
C LYS A 479 5.57 -21.20 19.57
N ASN A 480 4.66 -21.63 18.70
CA ASN A 480 4.85 -22.75 17.77
C ASN A 480 4.22 -22.37 16.42
N GLN A 481 4.90 -21.56 15.62
CA GLN A 481 4.56 -21.56 14.19
C GLN A 481 5.03 -22.90 13.60
N GLU A 482 4.09 -23.73 13.17
CA GLU A 482 4.40 -24.68 12.12
C GLU A 482 5.05 -23.87 10.98
N LYS A 483 6.21 -24.35 10.50
CA LYS A 483 6.88 -23.70 9.35
C LYS A 483 5.83 -23.48 8.29
N ASN A 484 5.78 -22.25 7.74
CA ASN A 484 4.97 -21.95 6.54
C ASN A 484 5.13 -23.14 5.58
N THR A 485 4.07 -23.90 5.38
CA THR A 485 4.11 -25.06 4.50
C THR A 485 3.59 -24.65 3.13
N VAL A 486 4.30 -25.03 2.08
CA VAL A 486 3.77 -24.96 0.71
C VAL A 486 3.17 -26.31 0.40
N SER A 487 1.87 -26.34 0.07
CA SER A 487 1.17 -27.60 -0.21
C SER A 487 0.42 -27.52 -1.54
N PRO A 488 0.46 -28.57 -2.36
CA PRO A 488 -0.41 -28.64 -3.55
C PRO A 488 -1.87 -28.59 -3.13
N LEU A 489 -2.67 -27.70 -3.76
CA LEU A 489 -4.12 -27.69 -3.61
C LEU A 489 -4.77 -28.70 -4.55
N PHE A 490 -4.41 -28.63 -5.80
CA PHE A 490 -4.86 -29.56 -6.84
C PHE A 490 -3.89 -29.55 -8.03
N THR A 491 -3.92 -30.62 -8.80
CA THR A 491 -3.38 -30.72 -10.15
C THR A 491 -4.52 -31.02 -11.09
N LEU A 492 -4.55 -30.34 -12.26
CA LEU A 492 -5.54 -30.56 -13.30
C LEU A 492 -4.84 -30.95 -14.60
N GLU A 493 -5.10 -32.16 -15.04
CA GLU A 493 -4.64 -32.67 -16.33
C GLU A 493 -5.67 -32.34 -17.42
N LEU A 494 -5.20 -31.79 -18.54
CA LEU A 494 -6.00 -31.53 -19.74
C LEU A 494 -5.69 -32.58 -20.84
N ASN A 495 -6.50 -32.59 -21.86
CA ASN A 495 -6.36 -33.61 -22.91
C ASN A 495 -5.17 -33.38 -23.84
N THR A 496 -4.59 -32.19 -23.83
CA THR A 496 -3.55 -31.76 -24.78
C THR A 496 -2.56 -30.85 -24.01
N ASP A 497 -1.33 -30.79 -24.50
CA ASP A 497 -0.28 -29.95 -23.95
C ASP A 497 -0.70 -28.49 -23.88
N LEU A 498 -0.24 -27.78 -22.83
CA LEU A 498 -0.57 -26.39 -22.61
C LEU A 498 0.26 -25.46 -23.48
N ALA A 499 -0.41 -24.70 -24.34
CA ALA A 499 0.20 -23.72 -25.23
C ALA A 499 0.60 -22.42 -24.52
N THR A 500 -0.15 -22.01 -23.47
CA THR A 500 0.11 -20.79 -22.73
C THR A 500 0.45 -21.08 -21.26
N GLU A 501 1.04 -20.09 -20.59
CA GLU A 501 1.20 -20.14 -19.13
C GLU A 501 -0.16 -20.00 -18.44
N PRO A 502 -0.45 -20.75 -17.39
CA PRO A 502 -1.64 -20.55 -16.57
C PRO A 502 -1.63 -19.16 -15.93
N GLN A 503 -2.77 -18.47 -15.95
CA GLN A 503 -2.91 -17.11 -15.43
C GLN A 503 -4.14 -16.99 -14.54
N PHE A 504 -4.03 -16.29 -13.42
CA PHE A 504 -5.17 -15.91 -12.60
C PHE A 504 -5.98 -14.80 -13.23
N VAL A 505 -7.31 -14.94 -13.18
CA VAL A 505 -8.27 -13.94 -13.62
C VAL A 505 -9.36 -13.77 -12.57
N LYS A 506 -9.67 -12.51 -12.25
CA LYS A 506 -10.64 -12.20 -11.21
C LYS A 506 -12.06 -12.50 -11.64
N ASN A 507 -12.77 -13.29 -10.85
CA ASN A 507 -14.21 -13.45 -10.95
C ASN A 507 -14.90 -12.24 -10.27
N HIS A 508 -15.52 -11.38 -11.07
CA HIS A 508 -16.18 -10.17 -10.56
C HIS A 508 -17.43 -10.45 -9.68
N ARG A 509 -17.95 -11.69 -9.65
CA ARG A 509 -19.12 -12.06 -8.82
C ARG A 509 -18.70 -12.52 -7.42
N THR A 510 -17.68 -13.41 -7.35
CA THR A 510 -17.19 -13.98 -6.09
C THR A 510 -16.00 -13.23 -5.52
N ARG A 511 -15.35 -12.40 -6.33
CA ARG A 511 -14.07 -11.70 -6.09
C ARG A 511 -12.86 -12.61 -5.98
N GLN A 512 -13.04 -13.92 -6.06
CA GLN A 512 -11.98 -14.93 -6.10
C GLN A 512 -11.27 -14.92 -7.46
N GLN A 513 -10.12 -15.58 -7.55
CA GLN A 513 -9.40 -15.74 -8.80
C GLN A 513 -9.77 -17.09 -9.41
N GLU A 514 -10.04 -17.11 -10.71
CA GLU A 514 -10.16 -18.28 -11.57
C GLU A 514 -8.88 -18.41 -12.40
N ILE A 515 -8.68 -19.51 -13.08
CA ILE A 515 -7.49 -19.75 -13.89
C ILE A 515 -7.89 -19.82 -15.36
N VAL A 516 -7.13 -19.15 -16.21
CA VAL A 516 -7.24 -19.28 -17.68
C VAL A 516 -5.96 -19.90 -18.22
N VAL A 517 -6.10 -20.79 -19.20
CA VAL A 517 -4.99 -21.40 -19.93
C VAL A 517 -5.49 -21.86 -21.29
N GLN A 518 -4.62 -21.85 -22.30
CA GLN A 518 -4.90 -22.38 -23.64
C GLN A 518 -4.03 -23.60 -23.91
N ASP A 519 -4.60 -24.59 -24.59
CA ASP A 519 -3.87 -25.79 -25.04
C ASP A 519 -3.34 -25.65 -26.48
N GLU A 520 -2.54 -26.61 -26.94
CA GLU A 520 -1.95 -26.62 -28.29
C GLU A 520 -2.98 -26.82 -29.42
N ASN A 521 -4.20 -27.24 -29.09
CA ASN A 521 -5.33 -27.26 -30.03
C ASN A 521 -6.08 -25.91 -30.09
N ASN A 522 -5.52 -24.86 -29.48
CA ASN A 522 -6.12 -23.52 -29.36
C ASN A 522 -7.44 -23.49 -28.55
N VAL A 523 -7.70 -24.47 -27.71
CA VAL A 523 -8.84 -24.43 -26.79
C VAL A 523 -8.46 -23.62 -25.55
N LEU A 524 -9.22 -22.55 -25.29
CA LEU A 524 -9.10 -21.75 -24.07
C LEU A 524 -9.99 -22.34 -22.98
N TYR A 525 -9.44 -22.53 -21.79
CA TYR A 525 -10.12 -23.06 -20.61
C TYR A 525 -10.29 -21.96 -19.57
N LEU A 526 -11.45 -21.91 -18.89
CA LEU A 526 -11.64 -21.24 -17.62
C LEU A 526 -11.84 -22.28 -16.53
N ILE A 527 -11.04 -22.21 -15.46
CA ILE A 527 -10.97 -23.20 -14.38
C ILE A 527 -11.28 -22.49 -13.06
N SER A 528 -12.10 -23.11 -12.24
CA SER A 528 -12.51 -22.58 -10.92
C SER A 528 -11.41 -22.73 -9.87
N THR A 529 -11.62 -22.10 -8.71
CA THR A 529 -10.73 -22.18 -7.52
C THR A 529 -10.56 -23.58 -6.96
N ASP A 530 -11.47 -24.51 -7.27
CA ASP A 530 -11.43 -25.93 -6.86
C ASP A 530 -10.98 -26.87 -7.99
N GLY A 531 -10.38 -26.33 -9.07
CA GLY A 531 -9.78 -27.11 -10.15
C GLY A 531 -10.78 -27.69 -11.17
N LYS A 532 -12.03 -27.19 -11.23
CA LYS A 532 -13.01 -27.67 -12.21
C LYS A 532 -13.03 -26.79 -13.44
N VAL A 533 -13.05 -27.38 -14.62
CA VAL A 533 -13.26 -26.66 -15.88
C VAL A 533 -14.67 -26.09 -15.89
N LEU A 534 -14.81 -24.77 -15.92
CA LEU A 534 -16.09 -24.07 -15.97
C LEU A 534 -16.65 -23.99 -17.38
N TRP A 535 -15.78 -23.71 -18.34
CA TRP A 535 -16.08 -23.73 -19.77
C TRP A 535 -14.80 -23.86 -20.61
N THR A 536 -15.00 -24.23 -21.86
CA THR A 536 -13.96 -24.22 -22.89
C THR A 536 -14.42 -23.44 -24.11
N LYS A 537 -13.49 -22.76 -24.77
CA LYS A 537 -13.72 -22.01 -26.00
C LYS A 537 -12.67 -22.36 -27.05
N GLN A 538 -13.10 -22.90 -28.21
CA GLN A 538 -12.23 -23.03 -29.35
C GLN A 538 -11.89 -21.66 -29.92
N LEU A 539 -10.61 -21.37 -30.07
CA LEU A 539 -10.09 -20.18 -30.75
C LEU A 539 -9.48 -20.59 -32.11
N ASP A 540 -9.39 -19.63 -33.04
CA ASP A 540 -8.80 -19.89 -34.37
C ASP A 540 -7.27 -19.88 -34.33
N GLY A 541 -6.66 -19.29 -33.27
CA GLY A 541 -5.21 -19.20 -33.13
C GLY A 541 -4.72 -19.17 -31.68
N ARG A 542 -3.39 -19.27 -31.56
CA ARG A 542 -2.71 -19.20 -30.24
C ARG A 542 -2.74 -17.78 -29.68
N ILE A 543 -3.08 -17.66 -28.40
CA ILE A 543 -3.09 -16.39 -27.66
C ILE A 543 -1.65 -15.86 -27.57
N GLN A 544 -1.51 -14.57 -27.84
CA GLN A 544 -0.25 -13.85 -27.77
C GLN A 544 -0.11 -13.14 -26.41
N GLY A 545 0.85 -13.60 -25.60
CA GLY A 545 1.13 -13.02 -24.28
C GLY A 545 0.00 -13.20 -23.26
N ALA A 546 -0.06 -12.28 -22.30
CA ALA A 546 -1.01 -12.36 -21.19
C ALA A 546 -2.41 -11.86 -21.57
N ILE A 547 -3.44 -12.53 -21.02
CA ILE A 547 -4.83 -12.09 -21.12
C ILE A 547 -5.05 -10.89 -20.20
N GLN A 548 -5.65 -9.82 -20.73
CA GLN A 548 -5.94 -8.60 -19.98
C GLN A 548 -7.38 -8.58 -19.52
N GLN A 549 -7.63 -8.27 -18.23
CA GLN A 549 -9.00 -8.08 -17.75
C GLN A 549 -9.43 -6.63 -17.89
N VAL A 550 -10.62 -6.42 -18.46
CA VAL A 550 -11.19 -5.10 -18.71
C VAL A 550 -12.66 -5.04 -18.27
N ASP A 551 -13.14 -3.85 -17.95
CA ASP A 551 -14.57 -3.57 -17.73
C ASP A 551 -15.01 -2.49 -18.73
N ILE A 552 -15.23 -2.94 -19.99
CA ILE A 552 -15.54 -2.02 -21.09
C ILE A 552 -16.90 -1.34 -20.94
N TYR A 553 -17.80 -1.93 -20.18
CA TYR A 553 -19.14 -1.40 -19.91
C TYR A 553 -19.21 -0.55 -18.64
N LYS A 554 -18.14 -0.47 -17.84
CA LYS A 554 -18.05 0.28 -16.57
C LYS A 554 -19.10 -0.12 -15.54
N ASN A 555 -19.45 -1.39 -15.50
CA ASN A 555 -20.50 -1.94 -14.65
C ASN A 555 -19.98 -2.96 -13.62
N GLY A 556 -18.65 -3.05 -13.47
CA GLY A 556 -17.97 -3.98 -12.58
C GLY A 556 -17.87 -5.40 -13.11
N LYS A 557 -18.43 -5.73 -14.28
CA LYS A 557 -18.31 -7.05 -14.91
C LYS A 557 -17.05 -7.08 -15.78
N LEU A 558 -16.15 -8.00 -15.47
CA LEU A 558 -14.87 -8.12 -16.17
C LEU A 558 -14.98 -9.00 -17.41
N GLN A 559 -14.25 -8.64 -18.45
CA GLN A 559 -14.06 -9.35 -19.68
C GLN A 559 -12.59 -9.70 -19.89
N LEU A 560 -12.31 -10.73 -20.68
CA LEU A 560 -10.97 -11.19 -21.08
C LEU A 560 -10.63 -10.62 -22.45
N ALA A 561 -9.60 -9.79 -22.55
CA ALA A 561 -9.15 -9.15 -23.77
C ALA A 561 -7.75 -9.66 -24.15
N PHE A 562 -7.55 -10.10 -25.37
CA PHE A 562 -6.29 -10.64 -25.86
C PHE A 562 -6.21 -10.59 -27.40
N THR A 563 -5.02 -10.78 -27.91
CA THR A 563 -4.79 -11.09 -29.32
C THR A 563 -4.44 -12.56 -29.48
N THR A 564 -4.87 -13.16 -30.58
CA THR A 564 -4.31 -14.41 -31.10
C THR A 564 -3.25 -14.08 -32.17
N ASN A 565 -2.81 -15.04 -32.92
CA ASN A 565 -1.89 -14.79 -34.01
C ASN A 565 -2.44 -13.77 -35.03
N ASP A 566 -3.73 -13.73 -35.24
CA ASP A 566 -4.41 -12.98 -36.31
C ASP A 566 -5.70 -12.28 -35.90
N GLN A 567 -6.15 -12.41 -34.64
CA GLN A 567 -7.39 -11.79 -34.16
C GLN A 567 -7.20 -10.97 -32.92
N PHE A 568 -7.99 -9.92 -32.75
CA PHE A 568 -8.22 -9.24 -31.48
C PHE A 568 -9.60 -9.60 -30.95
N LEU A 569 -9.63 -10.23 -29.78
CA LEU A 569 -10.84 -10.76 -29.15
C LEU A 569 -11.07 -10.16 -27.76
N ILE A 570 -12.35 -9.97 -27.43
CA ILE A 570 -12.80 -9.80 -26.04
C ILE A 570 -13.88 -10.84 -25.78
N LEU A 571 -13.71 -11.63 -24.71
CA LEU A 571 -14.69 -12.60 -24.24
C LEU A 571 -15.28 -12.15 -22.91
N ASP A 572 -16.57 -12.40 -22.72
CA ASP A 572 -17.17 -12.23 -21.42
C ASP A 572 -16.81 -13.40 -20.47
N ARG A 573 -17.26 -13.34 -19.23
CA ARG A 573 -16.98 -14.38 -18.24
C ARG A 573 -17.52 -15.77 -18.61
N ASN A 574 -18.50 -15.85 -19.50
CA ASN A 574 -19.07 -17.14 -19.93
C ASN A 574 -18.34 -17.71 -21.17
N GLY A 575 -17.34 -17.01 -21.71
CA GLY A 575 -16.64 -17.36 -22.93
C GLY A 575 -17.33 -16.85 -24.21
N ASP A 576 -18.37 -16.02 -24.07
CA ASP A 576 -19.07 -15.44 -25.22
C ASP A 576 -18.31 -14.23 -25.76
N GLU A 577 -18.27 -14.09 -27.07
CA GLU A 577 -17.62 -12.99 -27.75
C GLU A 577 -18.36 -11.67 -27.52
N VAL A 578 -17.60 -10.65 -27.19
CA VAL A 578 -18.12 -9.30 -26.93
C VAL A 578 -18.04 -8.46 -28.20
N ALA A 579 -19.15 -8.29 -28.88
CA ALA A 579 -19.18 -7.45 -30.09
C ALA A 579 -18.80 -5.99 -29.77
N PRO A 580 -18.03 -5.32 -30.67
CA PRO A 580 -17.52 -5.76 -31.99
C PRO A 580 -16.06 -6.27 -31.91
N PHE A 581 -15.61 -6.85 -30.81
CA PHE A 581 -14.24 -7.25 -30.61
C PHE A 581 -13.93 -8.70 -31.05
N ASN A 582 -14.35 -9.04 -32.22
CA ASN A 582 -13.84 -10.15 -33.01
C ASN A 582 -13.30 -9.53 -34.30
N ILE A 583 -12.04 -9.08 -34.27
CA ILE A 583 -11.43 -8.28 -35.33
C ILE A 583 -10.28 -9.08 -35.94
N ASP A 584 -10.41 -9.43 -37.19
CA ASP A 584 -9.40 -10.17 -37.95
C ASP A 584 -8.34 -9.24 -38.53
N PHE A 585 -7.10 -9.72 -38.58
CA PHE A 585 -5.96 -9.04 -39.15
C PHE A 585 -5.30 -9.91 -40.26
N GLU A 586 -5.45 -9.49 -41.46
CA GLU A 586 -4.88 -10.19 -42.61
C GLU A 586 -3.35 -10.28 -42.46
N GLY A 587 -2.78 -11.47 -42.71
CA GLY A 587 -1.34 -11.73 -42.60
C GLY A 587 -0.87 -12.16 -41.21
N GLY A 588 -1.69 -12.06 -40.20
CA GLY A 588 -1.38 -12.53 -38.82
C GLY A 588 -0.16 -11.86 -38.17
N ASN A 589 0.59 -12.59 -37.35
CA ASN A 589 1.78 -12.14 -36.63
C ASN A 589 1.50 -10.94 -35.73
N LEU A 590 0.41 -10.94 -34.99
CA LEU A 590 0.11 -9.91 -34.02
C LEU A 590 1.02 -10.05 -32.79
N ASN A 591 1.43 -8.91 -32.23
CA ASN A 591 2.04 -8.87 -30.91
C ASN A 591 0.98 -9.04 -29.80
N PRO A 592 1.39 -9.33 -28.55
CA PRO A 592 0.49 -9.33 -27.42
C PRO A 592 -0.27 -8.00 -27.27
N LEU A 593 -1.54 -8.08 -26.85
CA LEU A 593 -2.42 -6.93 -26.72
C LEU A 593 -1.92 -5.97 -25.64
N ALA A 594 -1.80 -4.69 -25.98
CA ALA A 594 -1.62 -3.65 -24.98
C ALA A 594 -2.96 -2.97 -24.64
N VAL A 595 -3.24 -2.81 -23.36
CA VAL A 595 -4.46 -2.15 -22.87
C VAL A 595 -4.07 -0.97 -21.98
N PHE A 596 -4.49 0.24 -22.37
CA PHE A 596 -4.19 1.46 -21.63
C PHE A 596 -5.46 2.05 -21.05
N ASP A 597 -5.44 2.34 -19.76
CA ASP A 597 -6.46 3.14 -19.05
C ASP A 597 -5.78 4.37 -18.46
N TYR A 598 -5.73 5.46 -19.24
CA TYR A 598 -4.94 6.65 -18.90
C TYR A 598 -5.33 7.30 -17.57
N ASP A 599 -6.60 7.28 -17.24
CA ASP A 599 -7.16 8.05 -16.12
C ASP A 599 -7.81 7.17 -15.06
N GLY A 600 -7.66 5.83 -15.16
CA GLY A 600 -8.36 4.87 -14.29
C GLY A 600 -9.88 4.88 -14.46
N SER A 601 -10.37 5.51 -15.53
CA SER A 601 -11.81 5.73 -15.78
C SER A 601 -12.46 4.63 -16.60
N ARG A 602 -11.72 3.55 -16.89
CA ARG A 602 -12.12 2.43 -17.76
C ARG A 602 -12.49 2.89 -19.17
N ASN A 603 -11.83 3.98 -19.64
CA ASN A 603 -11.85 4.41 -21.04
C ASN A 603 -10.65 3.81 -21.75
N TYR A 604 -10.70 2.52 -21.96
CA TYR A 604 -9.57 1.77 -22.48
C TYR A 604 -9.16 2.20 -23.88
N ARG A 605 -7.87 2.03 -24.15
CA ARG A 605 -7.26 2.06 -25.48
C ARG A 605 -6.61 0.71 -25.69
N PHE A 606 -7.15 -0.05 -26.60
CA PHE A 606 -6.62 -1.33 -27.03
C PHE A 606 -5.66 -1.08 -28.19
N VAL A 607 -4.40 -1.42 -27.98
CA VAL A 607 -3.37 -1.23 -29.02
C VAL A 607 -2.93 -2.58 -29.54
N VAL A 608 -3.31 -2.86 -30.76
CA VAL A 608 -2.89 -4.03 -31.55
C VAL A 608 -1.77 -3.62 -32.45
N THR A 609 -0.68 -4.38 -32.49
CA THR A 609 0.46 -4.12 -33.38
C THR A 609 0.77 -5.31 -34.26
N GLN A 610 1.06 -5.01 -35.55
CA GLN A 610 1.36 -5.98 -36.59
C GLN A 610 2.51 -5.45 -37.46
N GLY A 611 3.69 -6.05 -37.40
CA GLY A 611 4.84 -5.50 -38.09
C GLY A 611 5.10 -4.03 -37.68
N SER A 612 5.09 -3.12 -38.64
CA SER A 612 5.21 -1.68 -38.39
C SER A 612 3.90 -0.99 -38.04
N LYS A 613 2.77 -1.65 -38.19
CA LYS A 613 1.44 -1.06 -37.98
C LYS A 613 1.03 -1.06 -36.53
N ALA A 614 0.38 0.03 -36.07
CA ALA A 614 -0.25 0.13 -34.78
C ALA A 614 -1.70 0.60 -34.91
N PHE A 615 -2.62 -0.21 -34.41
CA PHE A 615 -4.07 0.05 -34.45
C PHE A 615 -4.50 0.34 -32.99
N MET A 616 -5.10 1.51 -32.78
CA MET A 616 -5.64 1.85 -31.47
C MET A 616 -7.17 1.88 -31.51
N TYR A 617 -7.80 1.04 -30.69
CA TYR A 617 -9.26 0.96 -30.56
C TYR A 617 -9.74 1.53 -29.24
N ASN A 618 -10.96 2.03 -29.22
CA ASN A 618 -11.67 2.45 -28.00
C ASN A 618 -12.60 1.35 -27.48
N ASN A 619 -13.33 1.62 -26.37
CA ASN A 619 -14.31 0.67 -25.80
C ASN A 619 -15.45 0.24 -26.73
N GLN A 620 -15.66 0.92 -27.85
CA GLN A 620 -16.67 0.58 -28.86
C GLN A 620 -16.08 -0.15 -30.06
N GLY A 621 -14.83 -0.60 -30.00
CA GLY A 621 -14.13 -1.25 -31.10
C GLY A 621 -13.85 -0.34 -32.30
N LYS A 622 -13.90 0.99 -32.10
CA LYS A 622 -13.64 1.97 -33.16
C LYS A 622 -12.20 2.45 -33.11
N ILE A 623 -11.59 2.61 -34.29
CA ILE A 623 -10.26 3.23 -34.40
C ILE A 623 -10.27 4.65 -33.80
N VAL A 624 -9.28 4.94 -32.98
CA VAL A 624 -9.06 6.26 -32.36
C VAL A 624 -8.40 7.17 -33.38
N ARG A 625 -9.19 7.97 -34.10
CA ARG A 625 -8.75 8.84 -35.20
C ARG A 625 -7.70 9.89 -34.78
N GLY A 626 -7.62 10.25 -33.53
CA GLY A 626 -6.63 11.20 -33.00
C GLY A 626 -5.26 10.59 -32.71
N PHE A 627 -5.11 9.27 -32.83
CA PHE A 627 -3.82 8.59 -32.67
C PHE A 627 -3.09 8.58 -34.02
N THR A 628 -1.91 9.18 -34.07
CA THR A 628 -1.17 9.44 -35.32
C THR A 628 -0.03 8.47 -35.58
N PHE A 629 0.41 7.68 -34.59
CA PHE A 629 1.46 6.67 -34.74
C PHE A 629 0.87 5.35 -35.23
N THR A 630 0.36 5.36 -36.44
CA THR A 630 -0.31 4.18 -37.07
C THR A 630 0.62 3.35 -37.92
N ASP A 631 1.74 3.91 -38.33
CA ASP A 631 2.77 3.28 -39.15
C ASP A 631 4.15 3.69 -38.62
N ALA A 632 4.82 2.76 -37.97
CA ALA A 632 6.14 2.97 -37.42
C ALA A 632 7.20 2.88 -38.54
N PRO A 633 8.35 3.54 -38.42
CA PRO A 633 9.44 3.45 -39.40
C PRO A 633 10.03 2.03 -39.56
N SER A 634 9.76 1.13 -38.60
CA SER A 634 10.26 -0.23 -38.55
C SER A 634 9.34 -1.10 -37.74
N ASN A 635 9.49 -2.42 -37.71
CA ASN A 635 8.60 -3.32 -37.01
C ASN A 635 8.63 -3.03 -35.50
N ILE A 636 7.45 -3.12 -34.87
CA ILE A 636 7.27 -2.96 -33.44
C ILE A 636 7.57 -4.29 -32.75
N LEU A 637 8.40 -4.26 -31.72
CA LEU A 637 8.82 -5.42 -30.96
C LEU A 637 8.01 -5.54 -29.66
N GLY A 638 7.35 -6.67 -29.46
CA GLY A 638 6.63 -7.02 -28.23
C GLY A 638 5.44 -6.12 -27.93
N THR A 639 5.06 -6.06 -26.67
CA THR A 639 3.88 -5.33 -26.20
C THR A 639 4.21 -3.86 -25.96
N PRO A 640 3.52 -2.90 -26.62
CA PRO A 640 3.63 -1.48 -26.27
C PRO A 640 3.27 -1.23 -24.82
N GLN A 641 4.02 -0.33 -24.14
CA GLN A 641 3.82 -0.04 -22.73
C GLN A 641 3.23 1.36 -22.53
N HIS A 642 2.39 1.49 -21.52
CA HIS A 642 1.91 2.78 -21.02
C HIS A 642 2.46 3.04 -19.63
N PHE A 643 3.10 4.19 -19.45
CA PHE A 643 3.56 4.65 -18.14
C PHE A 643 2.99 6.01 -17.81
N ARG A 644 2.70 6.23 -16.53
CA ARG A 644 2.30 7.52 -16.00
C ARG A 644 3.35 8.02 -15.03
N VAL A 645 3.89 9.22 -15.28
CA VAL A 645 4.83 9.89 -14.38
C VAL A 645 4.25 11.26 -14.04
N GLY A 646 3.90 11.46 -12.78
CA GLY A 646 3.11 12.61 -12.33
C GLY A 646 1.77 12.65 -13.05
N ASN A 647 1.47 13.75 -13.74
CA ASN A 647 0.23 13.95 -14.51
C ASN A 647 0.40 13.68 -16.02
N LYS A 648 1.51 13.10 -16.46
CA LYS A 648 1.83 12.89 -17.88
C LYS A 648 1.85 11.42 -18.23
N ASP A 649 1.28 11.07 -19.38
CA ASP A 649 1.28 9.72 -19.93
C ASP A 649 2.34 9.58 -21.00
N TYR A 650 2.97 8.41 -21.03
CA TYR A 650 4.03 8.05 -21.96
C TYR A 650 3.70 6.70 -22.58
N LEU A 651 3.58 6.67 -23.91
CA LEU A 651 3.42 5.42 -24.67
C LEU A 651 4.78 5.02 -25.22
N VAL A 652 5.23 3.81 -24.91
CA VAL A 652 6.57 3.36 -25.23
C VAL A 652 6.54 2.17 -26.18
N PHE A 653 7.26 2.29 -27.28
CA PHE A 653 7.36 1.29 -28.34
C PHE A 653 8.84 0.97 -28.62
N LYS A 654 9.19 -0.31 -28.61
CA LYS A 654 10.46 -0.80 -29.13
C LYS A 654 10.33 -1.10 -30.62
N GLN A 655 11.35 -0.80 -31.39
CA GLN A 655 11.41 -1.10 -32.83
C GLN A 655 12.63 -1.95 -33.17
N ASP A 656 12.51 -2.83 -34.18
CA ASP A 656 13.58 -3.75 -34.59
C ASP A 656 14.81 -3.03 -35.18
N ASN A 657 14.66 -1.76 -35.57
CA ASN A 657 15.76 -0.88 -35.96
C ASN A 657 16.50 -0.23 -34.78
N SER A 658 16.35 -0.81 -33.57
CA SER A 658 16.99 -0.35 -32.34
C SER A 658 16.50 1.02 -31.83
N THR A 659 15.33 1.47 -32.25
CA THR A 659 14.74 2.75 -31.81
C THR A 659 13.74 2.54 -30.68
N LEU A 660 13.89 3.30 -29.59
CA LEU A 660 12.86 3.43 -28.57
C LEU A 660 12.04 4.69 -28.83
N ARG A 661 10.74 4.55 -28.98
CA ARG A 661 9.81 5.67 -29.18
C ARG A 661 9.04 5.92 -27.90
N VAL A 662 9.07 7.15 -27.41
CA VAL A 662 8.29 7.59 -26.24
C VAL A 662 7.35 8.70 -26.68
N LEU A 663 6.06 8.36 -26.73
CA LEU A 663 5.03 9.15 -27.40
C LEU A 663 4.03 9.76 -26.43
N HIS A 664 3.35 10.81 -26.87
CA HIS A 664 2.12 11.32 -26.27
C HIS A 664 0.94 10.37 -26.52
N ARG A 665 -0.16 10.54 -25.79
CA ARG A 665 -1.44 9.83 -26.01
C ARG A 665 -1.93 9.91 -27.47
N VAL A 666 -1.56 10.95 -28.19
CA VAL A 666 -1.93 11.19 -29.59
C VAL A 666 -0.94 10.60 -30.60
N GLY A 667 0.12 9.94 -30.14
CA GLY A 667 1.09 9.27 -31.00
C GLY A 667 2.24 10.15 -31.52
N SER A 668 2.30 11.44 -31.18
CA SER A 668 3.47 12.28 -31.47
C SER A 668 4.59 12.05 -30.47
N ASP A 669 5.86 12.30 -30.84
CA ASP A 669 6.99 12.18 -29.95
C ASP A 669 6.83 13.07 -28.71
N ARG A 670 6.88 12.48 -27.54
CA ARG A 670 6.96 13.17 -26.26
C ARG A 670 8.43 13.39 -25.86
N ILE A 671 9.24 12.37 -26.10
CA ILE A 671 10.67 12.38 -25.83
C ILE A 671 11.38 11.89 -27.08
N LYS A 672 12.34 12.66 -27.58
CA LYS A 672 13.20 12.24 -28.69
C LYS A 672 14.44 11.56 -28.14
N ILE A 673 14.65 10.32 -28.51
CA ILE A 673 15.80 9.50 -28.11
C ILE A 673 16.61 9.23 -29.37
N PRO A 674 17.73 9.94 -29.60
CA PRO A 674 18.55 9.75 -30.80
C PRO A 674 19.40 8.48 -30.75
N GLU A 675 19.67 7.96 -29.56
CA GLU A 675 20.51 6.79 -29.33
C GLU A 675 19.80 5.52 -29.82
N LYS A 676 20.59 4.64 -30.43
CA LYS A 676 20.14 3.32 -30.83
C LYS A 676 20.46 2.30 -29.75
N ILE A 677 19.46 1.49 -29.38
CA ILE A 677 19.58 0.46 -28.35
C ILE A 677 19.28 -0.90 -29.00
N ASP A 678 20.27 -1.78 -29.06
CA ASP A 678 20.08 -3.16 -29.53
C ASP A 678 19.39 -3.97 -28.43
N PHE A 679 18.07 -3.90 -28.43
CA PHE A 679 17.24 -4.42 -27.34
C PHE A 679 17.45 -5.89 -27.08
N SER A 680 17.56 -6.25 -25.81
CA SER A 680 17.34 -7.62 -25.35
C SER A 680 15.86 -8.05 -25.54
N ASN A 681 15.58 -9.32 -25.25
CA ASN A 681 14.20 -9.85 -25.30
C ASN A 681 13.31 -9.37 -24.11
N ASN A 682 13.84 -8.53 -23.22
CA ASN A 682 13.10 -8.00 -22.09
C ASN A 682 12.19 -6.83 -22.47
N ASP A 683 11.15 -6.60 -21.67
CA ASP A 683 10.26 -5.47 -21.82
C ASP A 683 10.88 -4.16 -21.34
N VAL A 684 10.18 -3.05 -21.59
CA VAL A 684 10.50 -1.75 -21.00
C VAL A 684 9.76 -1.61 -19.69
N PHE A 685 10.44 -1.16 -18.64
CA PHE A 685 9.86 -0.91 -17.32
C PHE A 685 10.06 0.53 -16.90
N LEU A 686 9.22 1.01 -15.98
CA LEU A 686 9.44 2.28 -15.31
C LEU A 686 10.13 2.01 -13.97
N TYR A 687 11.42 2.33 -13.88
CA TYR A 687 12.20 2.18 -12.65
C TYR A 687 12.75 3.54 -12.20
N LYS A 688 12.48 3.94 -10.97
CA LYS A 688 12.87 5.26 -10.42
C LYS A 688 12.48 6.41 -11.36
N ASN A 689 11.25 6.39 -11.86
CA ASN A 689 10.71 7.35 -12.84
C ASN A 689 11.52 7.48 -14.15
N LYS A 690 12.28 6.46 -14.52
CA LYS A 690 13.01 6.38 -15.80
C LYS A 690 12.53 5.19 -16.62
N PHE A 691 12.38 5.38 -17.92
CA PHE A 691 12.10 4.30 -18.87
C PHE A 691 13.35 3.43 -18.97
N SER A 692 13.26 2.21 -18.50
CA SER A 692 14.40 1.32 -18.29
C SER A 692 14.30 0.11 -19.21
N VAL A 693 15.34 -0.19 -19.96
CA VAL A 693 15.42 -1.32 -20.89
C VAL A 693 16.85 -1.83 -20.96
N THR A 694 17.03 -3.13 -21.09
CA THR A 694 18.36 -3.73 -21.28
C THR A 694 18.63 -3.99 -22.76
N ASN A 695 19.91 -3.91 -23.15
CA ASN A 695 20.37 -4.34 -24.45
C ASN A 695 20.94 -5.77 -24.38
N LYS A 696 21.27 -6.34 -25.56
CA LYS A 696 21.83 -7.70 -25.67
C LYS A 696 23.20 -7.89 -25.02
N THR A 697 23.88 -6.81 -24.66
CA THR A 697 25.19 -6.88 -24.01
C THR A 697 25.10 -6.60 -22.50
N GLY A 698 23.88 -6.69 -21.91
CA GLY A 698 23.67 -6.54 -20.48
C GLY A 698 23.78 -5.12 -19.94
N VAL A 699 23.68 -4.11 -20.83
CA VAL A 699 23.65 -2.71 -20.41
C VAL A 699 22.22 -2.27 -20.15
N LEU A 700 21.96 -1.75 -18.95
CA LEU A 700 20.70 -1.08 -18.62
C LEU A 700 20.73 0.36 -19.12
N HIS A 701 19.86 0.67 -20.06
CA HIS A 701 19.60 2.01 -20.55
C HIS A 701 18.40 2.61 -19.83
N GLN A 702 18.57 3.79 -19.25
CA GLN A 702 17.52 4.51 -18.54
C GLN A 702 17.35 5.91 -19.10
N ILE A 703 16.14 6.23 -19.51
CA ILE A 703 15.77 7.51 -20.09
C ILE A 703 14.85 8.23 -19.11
N ASP A 704 15.20 9.44 -18.67
CA ASP A 704 14.34 10.24 -17.83
C ASP A 704 13.25 10.97 -18.65
N THR A 705 12.34 11.66 -17.96
CA THR A 705 11.23 12.40 -18.59
C THR A 705 11.68 13.62 -19.42
N ASN A 706 12.96 14.01 -19.35
CA ASN A 706 13.57 15.07 -20.15
C ASN A 706 14.33 14.51 -21.35
N GLY A 707 14.43 13.18 -21.48
CA GLY A 707 15.15 12.51 -22.56
C GLY A 707 16.65 12.29 -22.30
N LYS A 708 17.11 12.53 -21.05
CA LYS A 708 18.48 12.23 -20.68
C LYS A 708 18.66 10.72 -20.53
N LEU A 709 19.57 10.16 -21.33
CA LEU A 709 19.93 8.75 -21.26
C LEU A 709 21.08 8.55 -20.29
N THR A 710 20.97 7.55 -19.44
CA THR A 710 22.04 7.01 -18.61
C THR A 710 22.17 5.52 -18.88
N ALA A 711 23.38 4.98 -18.88
CA ALA A 711 23.66 3.59 -19.12
C ALA A 711 24.50 3.01 -17.98
N THR A 712 24.09 1.83 -17.49
CA THR A 712 24.82 1.07 -16.47
C THR A 712 25.10 -0.32 -17.03
N ASN A 713 26.37 -0.69 -17.09
CA ASN A 713 26.74 -2.02 -17.58
C ASN A 713 26.77 -3.02 -16.42
N PHE A 714 25.90 -4.04 -16.51
CA PHE A 714 25.87 -5.15 -15.56
C PHE A 714 26.65 -6.38 -16.07
N ASN A 715 27.22 -6.33 -17.30
CA ASN A 715 27.94 -7.43 -17.94
C ASN A 715 27.16 -8.74 -18.02
N LEU A 716 25.85 -8.65 -18.32
CA LEU A 716 24.98 -9.80 -18.40
C LEU A 716 25.08 -10.48 -19.78
N ASN A 717 24.76 -11.76 -19.80
CA ASN A 717 24.66 -12.55 -21.04
C ASN A 717 23.48 -12.06 -21.93
N PRO A 718 23.52 -12.35 -23.25
CA PRO A 718 22.45 -11.91 -24.15
C PRO A 718 21.04 -12.37 -23.79
N ASP A 719 20.91 -13.53 -23.15
CA ASP A 719 19.64 -14.16 -22.78
C ASP A 719 19.16 -13.81 -21.35
N HIS A 720 19.82 -12.85 -20.68
CA HIS A 720 19.47 -12.42 -19.35
C HIS A 720 18.01 -12.00 -19.22
N GLY A 721 17.43 -12.28 -18.07
CA GLY A 721 16.13 -11.79 -17.64
C GLY A 721 16.24 -10.42 -16.93
N PHE A 722 15.30 -9.52 -17.22
CA PHE A 722 15.17 -8.23 -16.55
C PHE A 722 13.72 -7.94 -16.25
N TYR A 723 13.44 -7.56 -15.02
CA TYR A 723 12.14 -7.06 -14.60
C TYR A 723 12.33 -5.90 -13.62
N ALA A 724 11.47 -4.88 -13.69
CA ALA A 724 11.51 -3.82 -12.71
C ALA A 724 10.10 -3.26 -12.42
N THR A 725 9.92 -2.82 -11.19
CA THR A 725 8.82 -1.96 -10.75
C THR A 725 9.36 -0.55 -10.48
N SER A 726 8.54 0.32 -9.90
CA SER A 726 8.99 1.70 -9.57
C SER A 726 10.26 1.72 -8.71
N ASN A 727 10.42 0.78 -7.78
CA ASN A 727 11.49 0.76 -6.78
C ASN A 727 12.30 -0.55 -6.72
N THR A 728 11.88 -1.58 -7.43
CA THR A 728 12.57 -2.89 -7.39
C THR A 728 13.09 -3.23 -8.78
N LEU A 729 14.36 -3.59 -8.85
CA LEU A 729 15.03 -4.07 -10.05
C LEU A 729 15.53 -5.49 -9.81
N VAL A 730 15.22 -6.38 -10.74
CA VAL A 730 15.61 -7.79 -10.70
C VAL A 730 16.26 -8.18 -12.01
N LEU A 731 17.37 -8.90 -11.90
CA LEU A 731 18.11 -9.48 -13.02
C LEU A 731 18.23 -10.99 -12.80
N MET A 732 18.15 -11.74 -13.88
CA MET A 732 18.49 -13.16 -13.90
C MET A 732 19.51 -13.40 -15.00
N ASP A 733 20.69 -13.89 -14.66
CA ASP A 733 21.79 -14.12 -15.59
C ASP A 733 22.42 -15.48 -15.32
N ASP A 734 22.32 -16.40 -16.27
CA ASP A 734 22.66 -17.81 -16.07
C ASP A 734 21.99 -18.39 -14.80
N ASN A 735 22.74 -18.64 -13.73
CA ASN A 735 22.24 -19.10 -12.42
C ASN A 735 22.33 -18.05 -11.32
N GLU A 736 22.60 -16.78 -11.66
CA GLU A 736 22.67 -15.67 -10.71
C GLU A 736 21.38 -14.84 -10.75
N LEU A 737 20.59 -14.87 -9.67
CA LEU A 737 19.44 -13.99 -9.48
C LEU A 737 19.86 -12.78 -8.65
N THR A 738 19.73 -11.59 -9.21
CA THR A 738 20.00 -10.34 -8.50
C THR A 738 18.71 -9.62 -8.18
N ILE A 739 18.42 -9.39 -6.88
CA ILE A 739 17.24 -8.64 -6.39
C ILE A 739 17.74 -7.40 -5.66
N LYS A 740 17.40 -6.20 -6.15
CA LYS A 740 17.83 -4.92 -5.55
C LYS A 740 19.35 -4.86 -5.29
N GLY A 741 20.14 -5.46 -6.17
CA GLY A 741 21.60 -5.50 -6.05
C GLY A 741 22.16 -6.63 -5.19
N LYS A 742 21.32 -7.38 -4.48
CA LYS A 742 21.72 -8.59 -3.76
C LYS A 742 21.71 -9.78 -4.71
N LYS A 743 22.79 -10.56 -4.70
CA LYS A 743 23.00 -11.70 -5.55
C LYS A 743 22.66 -13.01 -4.82
N VAL A 744 21.92 -13.85 -5.50
CA VAL A 744 21.62 -15.21 -5.08
C VAL A 744 22.13 -16.14 -6.16
N GLU A 745 23.04 -17.03 -5.81
CA GLU A 745 23.49 -18.08 -6.70
C GLU A 745 22.55 -19.29 -6.58
N LEU A 746 21.95 -19.68 -7.70
CA LEU A 746 21.05 -20.81 -7.83
C LEU A 746 21.81 -22.03 -8.36
N GLU A 747 21.17 -23.17 -8.38
CA GLU A 747 21.71 -24.37 -9.03
C GLU A 747 21.87 -24.13 -10.55
N LEU A 748 22.76 -24.86 -11.19
CA LEU A 748 22.94 -24.77 -12.64
C LEU A 748 21.68 -25.26 -13.36
N GLY A 749 21.11 -24.44 -14.24
CA GLY A 749 19.89 -24.73 -14.95
C GLY A 749 19.58 -23.71 -16.05
N VAL A 750 18.39 -23.81 -16.64
CA VAL A 750 17.86 -22.87 -17.62
C VAL A 750 16.71 -22.11 -16.98
N TYR A 751 16.95 -20.84 -16.67
CA TYR A 751 16.01 -20.06 -15.91
C TYR A 751 15.06 -19.23 -16.78
N SER A 752 13.82 -19.14 -16.35
CA SER A 752 12.83 -18.20 -16.88
C SER A 752 13.26 -16.75 -16.62
N LYS A 753 12.63 -15.80 -17.32
CA LYS A 753 12.72 -14.40 -16.92
C LYS A 753 12.16 -14.23 -15.50
N PRO A 754 12.74 -13.34 -14.68
CA PRO A 754 12.18 -13.06 -13.36
C PRO A 754 10.83 -12.34 -13.49
N LYS A 755 9.95 -12.54 -12.49
CA LYS A 755 8.68 -11.81 -12.37
C LYS A 755 8.55 -11.28 -10.94
N ILE A 756 8.01 -10.07 -10.81
CA ILE A 756 7.79 -9.42 -9.52
C ILE A 756 6.29 -9.33 -9.29
N PHE A 757 5.85 -9.72 -8.09
CA PHE A 757 4.48 -9.53 -7.60
C PHE A 757 4.50 -8.60 -6.41
N TYR A 758 3.48 -7.75 -6.31
CA TYR A 758 3.23 -6.90 -5.16
C TYR A 758 1.86 -7.24 -4.60
N ILE A 759 1.83 -7.94 -3.47
CA ILE A 759 0.60 -8.46 -2.86
C ILE A 759 0.67 -8.22 -1.36
N TYR A 760 -0.36 -7.60 -0.78
CA TYR A 760 -0.44 -7.29 0.65
C TYR A 760 0.80 -6.57 1.18
N ASP A 761 1.22 -5.51 0.47
CA ASP A 761 2.39 -4.69 0.79
C ASP A 761 3.72 -5.45 0.86
N LYS A 762 3.77 -6.67 0.28
CA LYS A 762 4.98 -7.49 0.14
C LYS A 762 5.35 -7.66 -1.32
N ILE A 763 6.65 -7.68 -1.55
CA ILE A 763 7.23 -7.95 -2.87
C ILE A 763 7.69 -9.39 -2.90
N TYR A 764 7.25 -10.12 -3.92
CA TYR A 764 7.68 -11.47 -4.21
C TYR A 764 8.38 -11.48 -5.56
N VAL A 765 9.51 -12.18 -5.63
CA VAL A 765 10.30 -12.34 -6.86
C VAL A 765 10.40 -13.83 -7.16
N THR A 766 10.06 -14.21 -8.37
CA THR A 766 10.12 -15.59 -8.81
C THR A 766 10.96 -15.77 -10.05
N VAL A 767 11.61 -16.91 -10.13
CA VAL A 767 12.20 -17.51 -11.33
C VAL A 767 11.90 -18.99 -11.32
N THR A 768 11.81 -19.60 -12.48
CA THR A 768 11.64 -21.05 -12.65
C THR A 768 12.82 -21.61 -13.39
N ASP A 769 13.47 -22.64 -12.85
CA ASP A 769 14.38 -23.50 -13.59
C ASP A 769 13.56 -24.42 -14.50
N LEU A 770 13.58 -24.09 -15.78
CA LEU A 770 12.82 -24.81 -16.81
C LEU A 770 13.43 -26.17 -17.15
N GLN A 771 14.70 -26.38 -16.82
CA GLN A 771 15.40 -27.66 -17.05
C GLN A 771 15.13 -28.67 -15.93
N ASN A 772 15.20 -28.17 -14.68
CA ASN A 772 15.04 -29.04 -13.49
C ASN A 772 13.61 -28.97 -12.92
N HIS A 773 12.71 -28.17 -13.55
CA HIS A 773 11.31 -27.99 -13.17
C HIS A 773 11.15 -27.53 -11.73
N GLN A 774 11.90 -26.51 -11.33
CA GLN A 774 11.90 -25.95 -9.98
C GLN A 774 11.53 -24.47 -9.98
N ILE A 775 10.48 -24.13 -9.24
CA ILE A 775 10.01 -22.77 -9.01
C ILE A 775 10.69 -22.24 -7.75
N TYR A 776 11.40 -21.14 -7.86
CA TYR A 776 11.97 -20.39 -6.75
C TYR A 776 11.13 -19.14 -6.46
N LEU A 777 10.94 -18.84 -5.18
CA LEU A 777 10.23 -17.66 -4.72
C LEU A 777 11.03 -16.99 -3.61
N TYR A 778 11.26 -15.68 -3.77
CA TYR A 778 12.03 -14.86 -2.86
C TYR A 778 11.23 -13.63 -2.43
N ASP A 779 11.59 -13.06 -1.31
CA ASP A 779 11.14 -11.74 -0.90
C ASP A 779 11.99 -10.62 -1.54
N SER A 780 11.68 -9.36 -1.22
CA SER A 780 12.43 -8.20 -1.72
C SER A 780 13.86 -8.09 -1.18
N GLN A 781 14.20 -8.87 -0.15
CA GLN A 781 15.52 -8.93 0.46
C GLN A 781 16.38 -10.06 -0.08
N ALA A 782 15.91 -10.76 -1.13
CA ALA A 782 16.52 -11.95 -1.68
C ALA A 782 16.59 -13.14 -0.70
N GLU A 783 15.66 -13.13 0.29
CA GLU A 783 15.52 -14.27 1.19
C GLU A 783 14.52 -15.26 0.59
N PRO A 784 14.83 -16.57 0.56
CA PRO A 784 13.92 -17.55 0.00
C PRO A 784 12.65 -17.68 0.86
N ILE A 785 11.50 -17.74 0.22
CA ILE A 785 10.26 -18.10 0.89
C ILE A 785 10.36 -19.57 1.33
N SER A 786 9.95 -19.83 2.58
CA SER A 786 10.08 -21.17 3.18
C SER A 786 9.42 -22.25 2.31
N ASN A 787 10.07 -23.41 2.22
CA ASN A 787 9.67 -24.58 1.45
C ASN A 787 9.66 -24.41 -0.08
N PHE A 788 10.32 -23.39 -0.60
CA PHE A 788 10.74 -23.33 -1.99
C PHE A 788 12.19 -23.83 -2.12
N PRO A 789 12.58 -24.39 -3.30
CA PRO A 789 11.78 -24.50 -4.51
C PRO A 789 10.68 -25.57 -4.45
N VAL A 790 9.63 -25.39 -5.26
CA VAL A 790 8.58 -26.38 -5.51
C VAL A 790 8.60 -26.79 -6.99
N PHE A 791 7.97 -27.93 -7.29
CA PHE A 791 7.92 -28.44 -8.65
C PHE A 791 7.02 -27.56 -9.56
N GLY A 792 7.46 -27.32 -10.78
CA GLY A 792 6.72 -26.67 -11.85
C GLY A 792 7.59 -26.31 -13.04
N SER A 793 7.03 -26.36 -14.25
CA SER A 793 7.76 -26.32 -15.51
C SER A 793 7.56 -24.99 -16.30
N SER A 794 6.97 -23.97 -15.67
CA SER A 794 6.63 -22.70 -16.35
C SER A 794 6.86 -21.48 -15.48
N LEU A 795 6.73 -20.31 -16.08
CA LEU A 795 6.46 -19.06 -15.35
C LEU A 795 5.18 -19.23 -14.52
N ILE A 796 5.19 -18.65 -13.33
CA ILE A 796 4.03 -18.71 -12.42
C ILE A 796 3.13 -17.49 -12.52
N ASP A 797 1.89 -17.64 -12.05
CA ASP A 797 1.12 -16.53 -11.55
C ASP A 797 0.84 -16.69 -10.05
N LEU A 798 0.75 -15.58 -9.32
CA LEU A 798 0.66 -15.55 -7.86
C LEU A 798 -0.45 -14.58 -7.43
N SER A 799 -1.35 -15.03 -6.58
CA SER A 799 -2.45 -14.22 -6.04
C SER A 799 -3.02 -14.86 -4.79
N ASP A 800 -3.83 -14.15 -4.03
CA ASP A 800 -4.78 -14.73 -3.08
C ASP A 800 -6.00 -15.19 -3.88
N MET A 801 -6.09 -16.49 -4.13
CA MET A 801 -7.08 -17.07 -5.04
C MET A 801 -8.46 -17.15 -4.43
N ASP A 802 -8.56 -17.46 -3.15
CA ASP A 802 -9.83 -17.71 -2.45
C ASP A 802 -10.24 -16.63 -1.44
N ASN A 803 -9.45 -15.52 -1.32
CA ASN A 803 -9.60 -14.39 -0.42
C ASN A 803 -9.41 -14.74 1.07
N ASP A 804 -8.58 -15.73 1.39
CA ASP A 804 -8.25 -16.11 2.76
C ASP A 804 -6.99 -15.43 3.32
N LYS A 805 -6.40 -14.51 2.53
CA LYS A 805 -5.15 -13.76 2.77
C LYS A 805 -3.87 -14.61 2.71
N LYS A 806 -3.95 -15.86 2.33
CA LYS A 806 -2.81 -16.66 1.95
C LYS A 806 -2.61 -16.58 0.44
N LEU A 807 -1.47 -16.97 -0.04
CA LEU A 807 -1.17 -16.87 -1.45
C LEU A 807 -1.27 -18.23 -2.11
N GLU A 808 -1.82 -18.24 -3.30
CA GLU A 808 -1.74 -19.37 -4.20
C GLU A 808 -0.90 -19.00 -5.42
N LEU A 809 -0.10 -19.97 -5.85
CA LEU A 809 0.61 -19.90 -7.13
C LEU A 809 0.05 -20.95 -8.08
N VAL A 810 -0.02 -20.61 -9.36
CA VAL A 810 -0.35 -21.54 -10.44
C VAL A 810 0.80 -21.62 -11.42
N ALA A 811 1.12 -22.85 -11.86
CA ALA A 811 2.15 -23.14 -12.85
C ALA A 811 1.74 -24.35 -13.71
N LYS A 812 2.46 -24.58 -14.80
CA LYS A 812 2.43 -25.91 -15.44
C LYS A 812 3.10 -26.93 -14.53
N ASP A 813 2.49 -28.10 -14.45
CA ASP A 813 3.04 -29.30 -13.81
C ASP A 813 3.82 -30.12 -14.85
N GLN A 814 3.13 -30.88 -15.66
CA GLN A 814 3.64 -31.53 -16.88
C GLN A 814 3.22 -30.71 -18.11
N ASP A 815 3.56 -31.20 -19.31
CA ASP A 815 3.23 -30.51 -20.57
C ASP A 815 1.73 -30.27 -20.75
N ASN A 816 0.88 -31.21 -20.28
CA ASN A 816 -0.58 -31.16 -20.39
C ASN A 816 -1.32 -30.86 -19.09
N SER A 817 -0.63 -30.46 -18.02
CA SER A 817 -1.28 -30.24 -16.72
C SER A 817 -0.81 -28.96 -16.04
N LEU A 818 -1.66 -28.45 -15.17
CA LEU A 818 -1.33 -27.35 -14.28
C LEU A 818 -1.44 -27.78 -12.81
N ILE A 819 -0.66 -27.14 -11.96
CA ILE A 819 -0.67 -27.33 -10.50
C ILE A 819 -0.89 -26.02 -9.80
N VAL A 820 -1.67 -26.04 -8.73
CA VAL A 820 -1.87 -24.92 -7.83
C VAL A 820 -1.32 -25.27 -6.45
N TYR A 821 -0.47 -24.41 -5.91
CA TYR A 821 0.06 -24.53 -4.55
C TYR A 821 -0.53 -23.45 -3.66
N LYS A 822 -0.78 -23.78 -2.41
CA LYS A 822 -1.09 -22.83 -1.33
C LYS A 822 0.14 -22.60 -0.47
N ILE A 823 0.46 -21.34 -0.22
CA ILE A 823 1.54 -20.89 0.65
C ILE A 823 0.89 -20.50 1.98
N ASN A 824 1.05 -21.36 3.01
CA ASN A 824 0.41 -21.20 4.31
C ASN A 824 1.25 -20.33 5.25
#